data_b7a6fc37b00d0defb5735533cd7fd5ac
#
_entry.id   b7a6fc37b00d0defb5735533cd7fd5ac
#
_cell.length_a   1.000
_cell.length_b   1.000
_cell.length_c   1.000
_cell.angle_alpha   90.00
_cell.angle_beta   90.00
_cell.angle_gamma   90.00
#
_symmetry.space_group_name_H-M   'P 1'
#
loop_
_entity.id
_entity.type
_entity.pdbx_description
1 polymer ?
#
loop_
_entity_poly.entity_id
_entity_poly.type
_entity_poly.pdbx_seq_one_letter_code
_entity_poly.pdbx_strand_id
1 'polypeptide(L)'
;MRGTLKTSTLESKFPLLRVENNCIISKFADITAAYRVTLPELFTLTGEEYEALHGAWLKALKVLPDYTVVHKQDFFIEERYTAPNDGSERSFLARSYERHFNERPYLRHTCYLFVTKTTPEQMRQTSASSVLCRGFIVPREMRDTDAVTRFLEAAEQMERILNDSGLVRVERLTEAEIVGTADDAGLLARYFALSDEQRPVVNEDIRLDPDVMRIGDKYLSMHTLSDLDVLPQSVATDFRYERLSTDRSDCRLSFAAPVGLLLSCNHVYNQVIFLDDHDETLKRLEASARNMNSLAAYSRSNAINREWIEMYLNEAHSQGLRSVRCHCNVMAWAESEAELKRIRNDVGSQLALMGCTPHHNTVDVPVLFWAAIPGNEADFPAEESFYTFLDQALCLFNGETNYRSSLSPFGIKMSDRLSGIPLHLDISDLPMKRGVITNRNKFILGPSGSGKSYLTNHLVRQYWEQGSHILLVDTGNSYQGLCSLIHAKTKGRDGVYFTYTEEAPIAFNPFYVEDGVYDVEKRESLKTLLLTLWKRESEEPTRSEEVALSNAVNLYLSKLRTDRSIVPSFDTFYEFVETDYRRLLEQKRVREKDFDLENFLNVLEPYYKGGEYDYLLNSDKQLDLLDKRFIVFELDNISSNRTLLPVVTLIIMETFISKMRRLKGVRKMILIEECWKALTSANMSAYIRYLFKTVRKYFGEAVVVTQEVDDIISSPIVKESIINNADCKILLDQRKYLSKFDGIQRLLGLTDKERAQILSINLSNDPKRRYKEVWIGLGGVQSAVYATETSVEEYLTYTTEESEKMQVMELSGKLGGDIEAAIRQLARERETKTES
;
A
#
# COMPACT_ATOMS: atom_id res chain seq x y z
N MET A 1 44.78 30.50 -23.74
CA MET A 1 44.01 31.75 -23.79
C MET A 1 42.86 31.58 -22.85
N ARG A 2 42.76 32.32 -21.75
CA ARG A 2 41.55 32.37 -20.93
C ARG A 2 40.52 33.13 -21.74
N GLY A 3 39.57 32.42 -22.33
CA GLY A 3 38.44 33.05 -23.01
C GLY A 3 37.66 33.86 -21.98
N THR A 4 37.35 35.11 -22.33
CA THR A 4 36.44 35.94 -21.56
C THR A 4 35.09 35.23 -21.48
N LEU A 5 34.68 34.85 -20.27
CA LEU A 5 33.35 34.32 -20.01
C LEU A 5 32.30 35.31 -20.55
N LYS A 6 31.54 34.89 -21.53
CA LYS A 6 30.36 35.65 -21.97
C LYS A 6 29.24 35.44 -20.94
N THR A 7 28.86 36.47 -20.25
CA THR A 7 27.71 36.46 -19.33
C THR A 7 26.49 37.07 -20.03
N SER A 8 25.34 36.46 -19.77
CA SER A 8 24.03 37.00 -20.17
C SER A 8 23.06 36.84 -19.00
N THR A 9 22.02 37.65 -18.92
CA THR A 9 21.00 37.49 -17.90
C THR A 9 20.06 36.37 -18.29
N LEU A 10 19.56 35.65 -17.30
CA LEU A 10 18.57 34.59 -17.50
C LEU A 10 17.35 35.12 -18.26
N GLU A 11 16.86 36.34 -17.89
CA GLU A 11 15.73 37.02 -18.54
C GLU A 11 15.92 37.17 -20.06
N SER A 12 17.12 37.45 -20.52
CA SER A 12 17.43 37.62 -21.93
C SER A 12 17.39 36.33 -22.73
N LYS A 13 17.55 35.16 -22.05
CA LYS A 13 17.59 33.83 -22.62
C LYS A 13 16.32 32.99 -22.28
N PHE A 14 15.50 33.49 -21.35
CA PHE A 14 14.29 32.79 -20.94
C PHE A 14 13.30 32.65 -22.10
N PRO A 15 12.86 31.46 -22.44
CA PRO A 15 12.11 31.23 -23.69
C PRO A 15 10.63 31.59 -23.59
N LEU A 16 10.08 31.72 -22.37
CA LEU A 16 8.66 31.94 -22.17
C LEU A 16 8.31 33.42 -22.16
N LEU A 17 7.16 33.76 -22.67
CA LEU A 17 6.63 35.11 -22.71
C LEU A 17 5.75 35.40 -21.48
N ARG A 18 4.76 34.52 -21.23
CA ARG A 18 3.82 34.63 -20.11
C ARG A 18 3.02 33.35 -19.90
N VAL A 19 2.36 33.27 -18.76
CA VAL A 19 1.30 32.29 -18.51
C VAL A 19 -0.03 33.01 -18.47
N GLU A 20 -1.01 32.54 -19.19
CA GLU A 20 -2.34 33.18 -19.29
C GLU A 20 -3.39 32.11 -19.57
N ASN A 21 -4.54 32.18 -18.90
CA ASN A 21 -5.65 31.21 -19.05
C ASN A 21 -5.20 29.74 -18.81
N ASN A 22 -4.33 29.53 -17.86
CA ASN A 22 -3.72 28.22 -17.55
C ASN A 22 -2.95 27.60 -18.73
N CYS A 23 -2.46 28.44 -19.66
CA CYS A 23 -1.57 28.06 -20.75
C CYS A 23 -0.24 28.76 -20.62
N ILE A 24 0.85 28.07 -20.94
CA ILE A 24 2.18 28.67 -21.07
C ILE A 24 2.34 29.14 -22.52
N ILE A 25 2.78 30.36 -22.71
CA ILE A 25 3.02 30.95 -24.03
C ILE A 25 4.50 31.21 -24.17
N SER A 26 5.14 30.59 -25.17
CA SER A 26 6.53 30.79 -25.50
C SER A 26 6.77 32.13 -26.25
N LYS A 27 8.03 32.55 -26.36
CA LYS A 27 8.39 33.71 -27.16
C LYS A 27 8.31 33.47 -28.68
N PHE A 28 8.12 32.21 -29.08
CA PHE A 28 7.71 31.81 -30.45
C PHE A 28 6.19 31.73 -30.64
N ALA A 29 5.43 32.06 -29.59
CA ALA A 29 4.00 31.99 -29.52
C ALA A 29 3.45 30.53 -29.53
N ASP A 30 4.29 29.53 -29.24
CA ASP A 30 3.81 28.19 -28.95
C ASP A 30 2.89 28.24 -27.74
N ILE A 31 1.86 27.42 -27.75
CA ILE A 31 0.86 27.38 -26.68
C ILE A 31 0.89 25.99 -26.04
N THR A 32 1.17 25.94 -24.74
CA THR A 32 1.28 24.70 -23.97
C THR A 32 0.18 24.58 -22.94
N ALA A 33 -0.54 23.48 -22.97
CA ALA A 33 -1.40 23.01 -21.89
C ALA A 33 -0.59 22.09 -20.97
N ALA A 34 -0.50 22.44 -19.70
CA ALA A 34 0.29 21.70 -18.71
C ALA A 34 -0.63 20.93 -17.76
N TYR A 35 -0.25 19.69 -17.44
CA TYR A 35 -1.01 18.78 -16.58
C TYR A 35 -0.12 18.12 -15.55
N ARG A 36 -0.70 17.85 -14.35
CA ARG A 36 -0.16 16.89 -13.40
C ARG A 36 -0.71 15.50 -13.71
N VAL A 37 0.17 14.50 -13.73
CA VAL A 37 -0.20 13.12 -14.01
C VAL A 37 -0.02 12.27 -12.77
N THR A 38 -1.08 11.54 -12.41
CA THR A 38 -1.03 10.55 -11.33
C THR A 38 -1.03 9.16 -11.97
N LEU A 39 0.11 8.49 -11.91
CA LEU A 39 0.32 7.15 -12.45
C LEU A 39 -0.12 6.07 -11.45
N PRO A 40 -0.33 4.81 -11.90
CA PRO A 40 -0.46 3.65 -11.04
C PRO A 40 0.74 3.46 -10.11
N GLU A 41 0.52 2.84 -8.96
CA GLU A 41 1.61 2.54 -8.04
C GLU A 41 2.41 1.31 -8.50
N LEU A 42 3.68 1.26 -8.17
CA LEU A 42 4.59 0.16 -8.47
C LEU A 42 3.99 -1.21 -8.10
N PHE A 43 4.21 -2.20 -8.96
CA PHE A 43 3.82 -3.60 -8.74
C PHE A 43 2.32 -3.83 -8.57
N THR A 44 1.48 -2.89 -9.00
CA THR A 44 0.01 -3.01 -8.89
C THR A 44 -0.67 -3.39 -10.20
N LEU A 45 0.05 -3.43 -11.31
CA LEU A 45 -0.49 -3.78 -12.63
C LEU A 45 -0.11 -5.20 -13.08
N THR A 46 -1.01 -5.82 -13.83
CA THR A 46 -0.75 -7.04 -14.63
C THR A 46 -0.20 -6.66 -16.01
N GLY A 47 0.32 -7.63 -16.78
CA GLY A 47 0.69 -7.40 -18.18
C GLY A 47 -0.47 -6.87 -19.02
N GLU A 48 -1.68 -7.41 -18.83
CA GLU A 48 -2.88 -6.93 -19.53
C GLU A 48 -3.26 -5.49 -19.14
N GLU A 49 -3.05 -5.13 -17.86
CA GLU A 49 -3.28 -3.76 -17.39
C GLU A 49 -2.22 -2.79 -17.93
N TYR A 50 -0.95 -3.22 -18.16
CA TYR A 50 0.05 -2.41 -18.87
C TYR A 50 -0.33 -2.19 -20.33
N GLU A 51 -0.82 -3.22 -21.04
CA GLU A 51 -1.35 -3.07 -22.39
C GLU A 51 -2.56 -2.13 -22.43
N ALA A 52 -3.46 -2.22 -21.47
CA ALA A 52 -4.61 -1.33 -21.34
C ALA A 52 -4.19 0.13 -21.09
N LEU A 53 -3.19 0.35 -20.23
CA LEU A 53 -2.59 1.65 -19.97
C LEU A 53 -1.96 2.24 -21.23
N HIS A 54 -1.16 1.45 -21.93
CA HIS A 54 -0.57 1.82 -23.21
C HIS A 54 -1.64 2.16 -24.25
N GLY A 55 -2.69 1.33 -24.37
CA GLY A 55 -3.83 1.58 -25.25
C GLY A 55 -4.60 2.86 -24.92
N ALA A 56 -4.70 3.23 -23.65
CA ALA A 56 -5.30 4.50 -23.22
C ALA A 56 -4.47 5.70 -23.68
N TRP A 57 -3.15 5.67 -23.49
CA TRP A 57 -2.24 6.70 -24.02
C TRP A 57 -2.30 6.81 -25.54
N LEU A 58 -2.30 5.68 -26.24
CA LEU A 58 -2.38 5.65 -27.70
C LEU A 58 -3.65 6.30 -28.23
N LYS A 59 -4.81 6.00 -27.62
CA LYS A 59 -6.09 6.62 -27.97
C LYS A 59 -6.09 8.11 -27.67
N ALA A 60 -5.54 8.50 -26.53
CA ALA A 60 -5.50 9.88 -26.08
C ALA A 60 -4.60 10.77 -26.97
N LEU A 61 -3.44 10.27 -27.41
CA LEU A 61 -2.56 11.07 -28.25
C LEU A 61 -3.00 11.10 -29.73
N LYS A 62 -3.77 10.12 -30.19
CA LYS A 62 -4.32 10.11 -31.57
C LYS A 62 -5.31 11.23 -31.85
N VAL A 63 -5.95 11.82 -30.84
CA VAL A 63 -6.92 12.93 -31.06
C VAL A 63 -6.23 14.28 -31.23
N LEU A 64 -4.94 14.38 -30.85
CA LEU A 64 -4.18 15.60 -30.96
C LEU A 64 -3.86 15.93 -32.42
N PRO A 65 -3.93 17.22 -32.82
CA PRO A 65 -3.65 17.66 -34.18
C PRO A 65 -2.17 17.55 -34.51
N ASP A 66 -1.85 17.51 -35.82
CA ASP A 66 -0.46 17.59 -36.28
C ASP A 66 0.24 18.85 -35.78
N TYR A 67 1.56 18.82 -35.74
CA TYR A 67 2.41 19.88 -35.19
C TYR A 67 2.10 20.14 -33.70
N THR A 68 1.86 19.07 -32.96
CA THR A 68 1.77 19.04 -31.51
C THR A 68 2.98 18.32 -30.94
N VAL A 69 3.62 18.88 -29.94
CA VAL A 69 4.67 18.22 -29.16
C VAL A 69 4.06 17.76 -27.84
N VAL A 70 4.24 16.48 -27.52
CA VAL A 70 3.82 15.89 -26.26
C VAL A 70 5.08 15.60 -25.45
N HIS A 71 5.24 16.24 -24.32
CA HIS A 71 6.39 16.06 -23.42
C HIS A 71 5.91 15.57 -22.06
N LYS A 72 6.21 14.34 -21.75
CA LYS A 72 6.01 13.77 -20.41
C LYS A 72 7.32 13.89 -19.64
N GLN A 73 7.25 14.48 -18.45
CA GLN A 73 8.41 14.78 -17.63
C GLN A 73 8.23 14.21 -16.23
N ASP A 74 9.08 13.25 -15.88
CA ASP A 74 9.07 12.57 -14.59
C ASP A 74 10.24 13.08 -13.75
N PHE A 75 9.94 13.73 -12.63
CA PHE A 75 10.92 14.23 -11.66
C PHE A 75 11.08 13.19 -10.55
N PHE A 76 12.33 12.86 -10.28
CA PHE A 76 12.72 11.99 -9.16
C PHE A 76 13.73 12.77 -8.32
N ILE A 77 13.23 13.38 -7.25
CA ILE A 77 14.03 14.29 -6.41
C ILE A 77 14.15 13.70 -5.02
N GLU A 78 15.37 13.66 -4.49
CA GLU A 78 15.62 13.20 -3.14
C GLU A 78 15.05 14.19 -2.13
N GLU A 79 14.17 13.67 -1.29
CA GLU A 79 13.64 14.33 -0.11
C GLU A 79 14.05 13.56 1.13
N ARG A 80 13.99 14.25 2.28
CA ARG A 80 14.17 13.63 3.58
C ARG A 80 12.84 13.53 4.30
N TYR A 81 12.53 12.31 4.78
CA TYR A 81 11.30 12.13 5.53
C TYR A 81 11.29 13.01 6.77
N THR A 82 10.28 13.83 6.90
CA THR A 82 10.05 14.66 8.08
C THR A 82 8.81 14.16 8.81
N ALA A 83 8.97 13.82 10.07
CA ALA A 83 7.86 13.37 10.90
C ALA A 83 6.78 14.47 11.01
N PRO A 84 5.49 14.17 10.80
CA PRO A 84 4.42 15.15 10.89
C PRO A 84 4.41 15.83 12.26
N ASN A 85 4.48 17.13 12.31
CA ASN A 85 4.38 17.92 13.52
C ASN A 85 2.96 18.44 13.69
N ASP A 86 2.04 17.54 14.09
CA ASP A 86 0.61 17.83 14.22
C ASP A 86 0.21 18.32 15.63
N GLY A 87 1.18 18.56 16.52
CA GLY A 87 0.94 19.02 17.89
C GLY A 87 0.27 17.99 18.81
N SER A 88 0.04 16.77 18.34
CA SER A 88 -0.55 15.70 19.15
C SER A 88 0.44 15.15 20.18
N GLU A 89 -0.07 14.84 21.38
CA GLU A 89 0.72 14.15 22.42
C GLU A 89 0.93 12.70 22.01
N ARG A 90 2.10 12.40 21.45
CA ARG A 90 2.43 11.07 20.94
C ARG A 90 2.89 10.12 22.05
N SER A 91 2.56 8.85 21.89
CA SER A 91 3.05 7.78 22.76
C SER A 91 4.58 7.63 22.68
N PHE A 92 5.16 6.94 23.66
CA PHE A 92 6.58 6.60 23.66
C PHE A 92 6.99 5.88 22.37
N LEU A 93 6.27 4.82 21.97
CA LEU A 93 6.58 4.05 20.78
C LEU A 93 6.34 4.84 19.49
N ALA A 94 5.31 5.69 19.46
CA ALA A 94 5.07 6.55 18.30
C ALA A 94 6.21 7.56 18.10
N ARG A 95 6.72 8.17 19.17
CA ARG A 95 7.92 9.05 19.10
C ARG A 95 9.17 8.30 18.67
N SER A 96 9.36 7.08 19.14
CA SER A 96 10.49 6.24 18.75
C SER A 96 10.41 5.88 17.26
N TYR A 97 9.24 5.51 16.77
CA TYR A 97 9.00 5.23 15.36
C TYR A 97 9.35 6.44 14.49
N GLU A 98 8.81 7.63 14.81
CA GLU A 98 9.08 8.85 14.04
C GLU A 98 10.58 9.20 14.04
N ARG A 99 11.26 9.07 15.17
CA ARG A 99 12.71 9.33 15.28
C ARG A 99 13.51 8.37 14.40
N HIS A 100 13.11 7.09 14.31
CA HIS A 100 13.79 6.07 13.50
C HIS A 100 13.77 6.40 12.02
N PHE A 101 12.68 7.00 11.54
CA PHE A 101 12.53 7.35 10.13
C PHE A 101 12.90 8.79 9.79
N ASN A 102 13.08 9.65 10.79
CA ASN A 102 13.39 11.06 10.54
C ASN A 102 14.70 11.21 9.76
N GLU A 103 14.74 12.17 8.83
CA GLU A 103 15.86 12.43 7.92
C GLU A 103 16.21 11.26 6.96
N ARG A 104 15.38 10.23 6.84
CA ARG A 104 15.61 9.15 5.87
C ARG A 104 15.45 9.69 4.46
N PRO A 105 16.48 9.56 3.60
CA PRO A 105 16.39 9.98 2.22
C PRO A 105 15.51 9.03 1.40
N TYR A 106 14.76 9.57 0.47
CA TYR A 106 13.97 8.83 -0.52
C TYR A 106 13.77 9.66 -1.78
N LEU A 107 13.57 9.02 -2.91
CA LEU A 107 13.21 9.70 -4.15
C LEU A 107 11.70 9.88 -4.23
N ARG A 108 11.27 11.14 -4.22
CA ARG A 108 9.90 11.51 -4.52
C ARG A 108 9.70 11.62 -6.01
N HIS A 109 8.67 11.00 -6.52
CA HIS A 109 8.28 11.08 -7.91
C HIS A 109 7.12 12.05 -8.11
N THR A 110 7.29 12.96 -9.07
CA THR A 110 6.24 13.86 -9.59
C THR A 110 6.23 13.78 -11.11
N CYS A 111 5.06 13.65 -11.71
CA CYS A 111 4.91 13.51 -13.15
C CYS A 111 4.08 14.65 -13.74
N TYR A 112 4.59 15.26 -14.80
CA TYR A 112 3.92 16.29 -15.57
C TYR A 112 3.79 15.89 -17.03
N LEU A 113 2.78 16.44 -17.70
CA LEU A 113 2.55 16.29 -19.12
C LEU A 113 2.32 17.66 -19.73
N PHE A 114 3.10 17.96 -20.75
CA PHE A 114 3.00 19.19 -21.54
C PHE A 114 2.56 18.85 -22.95
N VAL A 115 1.52 19.53 -23.43
CA VAL A 115 1.01 19.39 -24.77
C VAL A 115 1.12 20.75 -25.43
N THR A 116 1.99 20.86 -26.41
CA THR A 116 2.40 22.14 -27.01
C THR A 116 2.03 22.20 -28.48
N LYS A 117 1.22 23.17 -28.86
CA LYS A 117 0.95 23.50 -30.25
C LYS A 117 2.05 24.40 -30.80
N THR A 118 2.62 24.01 -31.93
CA THR A 118 3.72 24.74 -32.60
C THR A 118 3.51 24.78 -34.12
N THR A 119 4.53 25.28 -34.83
CA THR A 119 4.53 25.38 -36.31
C THR A 119 5.45 24.31 -36.93
N PRO A 120 5.24 23.98 -38.22
CA PRO A 120 6.11 23.05 -38.92
C PRO A 120 7.60 23.43 -38.91
N GLU A 121 7.89 24.71 -39.02
CA GLU A 121 9.25 25.27 -39.07
C GLU A 121 9.92 25.11 -37.68
N GLN A 122 9.21 25.45 -36.60
CA GLN A 122 9.72 25.35 -35.24
C GLN A 122 9.97 23.89 -34.85
N MET A 123 9.09 22.98 -35.23
CA MET A 123 9.22 21.55 -34.95
C MET A 123 10.43 20.88 -35.64
N ARG A 124 10.97 21.52 -36.68
CA ARG A 124 12.11 21.00 -37.49
C ARG A 124 13.40 21.78 -37.25
N GLN A 125 13.47 22.62 -36.26
CA GLN A 125 14.66 23.40 -36.00
C GLN A 125 15.84 22.54 -35.52
N THR A 126 17.05 23.10 -35.67
CA THR A 126 18.29 22.45 -35.25
C THR A 126 18.84 23.08 -33.98
N SER A 127 19.88 22.49 -33.37
CA SER A 127 20.56 23.01 -32.18
C SER A 127 21.08 24.46 -32.39
N ALA A 128 21.53 24.77 -33.61
CA ALA A 128 21.97 26.14 -33.94
C ALA A 128 20.81 27.15 -33.97
N SER A 129 19.61 26.68 -34.12
CA SER A 129 18.35 27.46 -34.16
C SER A 129 17.72 27.64 -32.80
N SER A 130 18.19 26.92 -31.76
CA SER A 130 17.64 26.98 -30.39
C SER A 130 17.57 28.42 -29.88
N VAL A 131 16.52 28.69 -29.10
CA VAL A 131 16.30 29.99 -28.44
C VAL A 131 17.44 30.34 -27.46
N LEU A 132 18.19 29.35 -26.98
CA LEU A 132 19.42 29.59 -26.21
C LEU A 132 20.50 30.28 -27.06
N CYS A 133 20.57 29.99 -28.36
CA CYS A 133 21.65 30.41 -29.26
C CYS A 133 21.32 31.71 -30.01
N ARG A 134 20.04 31.98 -30.31
CA ARG A 134 19.61 33.14 -31.12
C ARG A 134 18.32 33.80 -30.60
N GLY A 135 17.95 34.93 -31.17
CA GLY A 135 16.69 35.62 -30.94
C GLY A 135 15.51 34.90 -31.59
N PHE A 136 14.32 35.16 -31.13
CA PHE A 136 13.07 34.56 -31.54
C PHE A 136 12.22 35.45 -32.41
N ILE A 137 11.38 34.85 -33.26
CA ILE A 137 10.44 35.48 -34.17
C ILE A 137 9.10 34.79 -33.99
N VAL A 138 8.02 35.57 -33.84
CA VAL A 138 6.66 35.05 -33.77
C VAL A 138 6.14 34.66 -35.15
N PRO A 139 5.82 33.39 -35.41
CA PRO A 139 5.26 32.92 -36.69
C PRO A 139 3.87 33.48 -36.92
N ARG A 140 3.51 33.62 -38.21
CA ARG A 140 2.19 34.13 -38.62
C ARG A 140 1.08 33.12 -38.24
N GLU A 141 1.35 31.86 -38.39
CA GLU A 141 0.46 30.72 -38.18
C GLU A 141 -0.11 30.67 -36.73
N MET A 142 0.62 31.12 -35.78
CA MET A 142 0.19 31.15 -34.36
C MET A 142 -0.81 32.28 -34.05
N ARG A 143 -1.20 33.06 -35.06
CA ARG A 143 -2.27 34.09 -34.97
C ARG A 143 -3.65 33.54 -35.31
N ASP A 144 -3.76 32.30 -35.79
CA ASP A 144 -5.02 31.63 -36.10
C ASP A 144 -5.73 31.19 -34.82
N THR A 145 -6.71 31.97 -34.38
CA THR A 145 -7.53 31.69 -33.21
C THR A 145 -8.32 30.38 -33.31
N ASP A 146 -8.74 30.00 -34.50
CA ASP A 146 -9.53 28.79 -34.74
C ASP A 146 -8.63 27.53 -34.58
N ALA A 147 -7.36 27.62 -34.99
CA ALA A 147 -6.39 26.55 -34.79
C ALA A 147 -6.06 26.34 -33.30
N VAL A 148 -5.93 27.46 -32.57
CA VAL A 148 -5.71 27.41 -31.11
C VAL A 148 -6.91 26.79 -30.38
N THR A 149 -8.13 27.20 -30.76
CA THR A 149 -9.36 26.65 -30.14
C THR A 149 -9.48 25.14 -30.39
N ARG A 150 -9.30 24.70 -31.63
CA ARG A 150 -9.30 23.26 -31.96
C ARG A 150 -8.23 22.46 -31.18
N PHE A 151 -7.05 23.04 -30.98
CA PHE A 151 -6.00 22.43 -30.20
C PHE A 151 -6.42 22.27 -28.76
N LEU A 152 -6.97 23.31 -28.12
CA LEU A 152 -7.41 23.24 -26.72
C LEU A 152 -8.55 22.24 -26.52
N GLU A 153 -9.51 22.18 -27.46
CA GLU A 153 -10.58 21.18 -27.45
C GLU A 153 -10.02 19.75 -27.57
N ALA A 154 -9.02 19.53 -28.41
CA ALA A 154 -8.34 18.23 -28.54
C ALA A 154 -7.55 17.87 -27.27
N ALA A 155 -6.91 18.83 -26.61
CA ALA A 155 -6.22 18.63 -25.36
C ALA A 155 -7.19 18.27 -24.21
N GLU A 156 -8.36 18.88 -24.15
CA GLU A 156 -9.42 18.50 -23.22
C GLU A 156 -9.99 17.11 -23.52
N GLN A 157 -10.11 16.73 -24.80
CA GLN A 157 -10.55 15.39 -25.18
C GLN A 157 -9.51 14.34 -24.78
N MET A 158 -8.22 14.61 -24.97
CA MET A 158 -7.11 13.77 -24.50
C MET A 158 -7.19 13.54 -22.99
N GLU A 159 -7.37 14.61 -22.21
CA GLU A 159 -7.51 14.54 -20.74
C GLU A 159 -8.68 13.63 -20.34
N ARG A 160 -9.85 13.77 -20.98
CA ARG A 160 -11.02 12.92 -20.70
C ARG A 160 -10.75 11.46 -21.02
N ILE A 161 -10.14 11.15 -22.17
CA ILE A 161 -9.82 9.76 -22.56
C ILE A 161 -8.90 9.10 -21.54
N LEU A 162 -7.88 9.82 -21.05
CA LEU A 162 -6.96 9.30 -20.03
C LEU A 162 -7.68 9.07 -18.69
N ASN A 163 -8.48 10.04 -18.24
CA ASN A 163 -9.23 9.94 -16.99
C ASN A 163 -10.30 8.83 -17.03
N ASP A 164 -10.99 8.68 -18.15
CA ASP A 164 -12.02 7.65 -18.35
C ASP A 164 -11.42 6.22 -18.36
N SER A 165 -10.13 6.07 -18.62
CA SER A 165 -9.45 4.77 -18.53
C SER A 165 -9.45 4.20 -17.12
N GLY A 166 -9.53 5.06 -16.09
CA GLY A 166 -9.41 4.68 -14.69
C GLY A 166 -8.01 4.23 -14.25
N LEU A 167 -7.03 4.17 -15.16
CA LEU A 167 -5.66 3.75 -14.90
C LEU A 167 -4.72 4.93 -14.60
N VAL A 168 -4.98 6.07 -15.23
CA VAL A 168 -4.22 7.32 -15.08
C VAL A 168 -5.18 8.44 -14.73
N ARG A 169 -4.74 9.34 -13.87
CA ARG A 169 -5.44 10.60 -13.60
C ARG A 169 -4.62 11.77 -14.10
N VAL A 170 -5.22 12.60 -14.90
CA VAL A 170 -4.62 13.79 -15.49
C VAL A 170 -5.42 15.00 -15.05
N GLU A 171 -4.75 16.01 -14.50
CA GLU A 171 -5.36 17.23 -13.98
C GLU A 171 -4.64 18.45 -14.54
N ARG A 172 -5.39 19.36 -15.18
CA ARG A 172 -4.81 20.55 -15.75
C ARG A 172 -4.25 21.48 -14.67
N LEU A 173 -3.02 21.95 -14.83
CA LEU A 173 -2.40 22.89 -13.92
C LEU A 173 -3.00 24.29 -14.08
N THR A 174 -3.13 24.97 -12.94
CA THR A 174 -3.52 26.37 -12.87
C THR A 174 -2.31 27.29 -13.08
N GLU A 175 -2.56 28.55 -13.39
CA GLU A 175 -1.51 29.58 -13.50
C GLU A 175 -0.68 29.69 -12.21
N ALA A 176 -1.33 29.58 -11.05
CA ALA A 176 -0.64 29.61 -9.75
C ALA A 176 0.30 28.41 -9.55
N GLU A 177 -0.06 27.22 -10.02
CA GLU A 177 0.79 26.02 -9.95
C GLU A 177 1.96 26.10 -10.94
N ILE A 178 1.78 26.77 -12.07
CA ILE A 178 2.85 26.94 -13.09
C ILE A 178 3.85 27.99 -12.67
N VAL A 179 3.38 29.18 -12.30
CA VAL A 179 4.22 30.35 -11.98
C VAL A 179 4.66 30.36 -10.51
N GLY A 180 3.80 29.87 -9.63
CA GLY A 180 3.97 29.91 -8.19
C GLY A 180 3.17 31.04 -7.54
N THR A 181 3.20 31.04 -6.21
CA THR A 181 2.59 32.04 -5.32
C THR A 181 3.64 32.59 -4.36
N ALA A 182 3.22 33.49 -3.48
CA ALA A 182 4.13 33.98 -2.42
C ALA A 182 4.57 32.88 -1.44
N ASP A 183 3.76 31.83 -1.31
CA ASP A 183 3.96 30.77 -0.33
C ASP A 183 4.46 29.44 -0.93
N ASP A 184 4.29 29.22 -2.22
CA ASP A 184 4.70 28.00 -2.91
C ASP A 184 5.33 28.31 -4.27
N ALA A 185 6.45 27.67 -4.57
CA ALA A 185 7.14 27.79 -5.84
C ALA A 185 6.37 27.07 -6.95
N GLY A 186 6.20 27.73 -8.08
CA GLY A 186 5.62 27.10 -9.25
C GLY A 186 6.54 26.10 -9.94
N LEU A 187 5.97 25.35 -10.88
CA LEU A 187 6.66 24.35 -11.68
C LEU A 187 7.95 24.89 -12.34
N LEU A 188 7.90 26.11 -12.89
CA LEU A 188 9.06 26.71 -13.56
C LEU A 188 10.22 26.97 -12.61
N ALA A 189 9.93 27.49 -11.41
CA ALA A 189 10.96 27.70 -10.39
C ALA A 189 11.60 26.39 -9.92
N ARG A 190 10.80 25.34 -9.72
CA ARG A 190 11.27 24.00 -9.34
C ARG A 190 12.16 23.38 -10.41
N TYR A 191 11.82 23.54 -11.68
CA TYR A 191 12.66 23.06 -12.78
C TYR A 191 14.04 23.72 -12.78
N PHE A 192 14.13 25.05 -12.66
CA PHE A 192 15.41 25.75 -12.65
C PHE A 192 16.25 25.51 -11.39
N ALA A 193 15.57 25.30 -10.25
CA ALA A 193 16.27 24.99 -9.01
C ALA A 193 16.66 23.51 -8.89
N LEU A 194 16.14 22.62 -9.76
CA LEU A 194 16.26 21.16 -9.63
C LEU A 194 15.95 20.69 -8.20
N SER A 195 14.83 21.20 -7.67
CA SER A 195 14.39 20.97 -6.28
C SER A 195 12.87 21.01 -6.20
N ASP A 196 12.28 20.19 -5.34
CA ASP A 196 10.84 20.19 -5.06
C ASP A 196 10.50 20.94 -3.75
N GLU A 197 11.43 21.70 -3.21
CA GLU A 197 11.20 22.54 -2.04
C GLU A 197 10.09 23.56 -2.30
N GLN A 198 9.35 23.94 -1.26
CA GLN A 198 8.29 24.93 -1.38
C GLN A 198 8.81 26.30 -1.83
N ARG A 199 10.02 26.67 -1.44
CA ARG A 199 10.69 27.96 -1.77
C ARG A 199 12.13 27.73 -2.17
N PRO A 200 12.39 27.10 -3.31
CA PRO A 200 13.75 26.86 -3.76
C PRO A 200 14.44 28.18 -4.11
N VAL A 201 15.73 28.23 -3.89
CA VAL A 201 16.56 29.38 -4.33
C VAL A 201 16.78 29.28 -5.84
N VAL A 202 16.19 30.19 -6.59
CA VAL A 202 16.27 30.23 -8.06
C VAL A 202 17.39 31.16 -8.55
N ASN A 203 18.12 31.82 -7.67
CA ASN A 203 19.10 32.84 -8.01
C ASN A 203 20.52 32.28 -8.19
N GLU A 204 20.66 31.05 -8.66
CA GLU A 204 21.96 30.46 -8.86
C GLU A 204 22.46 30.65 -10.31
N ASP A 205 23.77 30.79 -10.46
CA ASP A 205 24.39 30.89 -11.77
C ASP A 205 24.27 29.57 -12.56
N ILE A 206 23.81 29.66 -13.80
CA ILE A 206 23.86 28.56 -14.76
C ILE A 206 25.17 28.70 -15.54
N ARG A 207 26.07 27.72 -15.42
CA ARG A 207 27.36 27.68 -16.09
C ARG A 207 27.37 26.61 -17.17
N LEU A 208 27.68 27.05 -18.39
CA LEU A 208 27.76 26.17 -19.55
C LEU A 208 29.24 25.89 -19.85
N ASP A 209 29.83 24.99 -19.08
CA ASP A 209 31.21 24.58 -19.29
C ASP A 209 31.28 23.48 -20.39
N PRO A 210 32.40 23.33 -21.13
CA PRO A 210 32.50 22.40 -22.26
C PRO A 210 32.28 20.94 -21.89
N ASP A 211 32.62 20.54 -20.66
CA ASP A 211 32.57 19.17 -20.20
C ASP A 211 31.37 18.84 -19.30
N VAL A 212 30.78 19.88 -18.66
CA VAL A 212 29.68 19.73 -17.74
C VAL A 212 28.87 21.01 -17.58
N MET A 213 27.58 20.93 -17.60
CA MET A 213 26.68 22.02 -17.21
C MET A 213 26.53 22.06 -15.70
N ARG A 214 26.47 23.27 -15.11
CA ARG A 214 26.29 23.48 -13.67
C ARG A 214 25.19 24.48 -13.39
N ILE A 215 24.40 24.18 -12.34
CA ILE A 215 23.41 25.10 -11.77
C ILE A 215 23.76 25.24 -10.30
N GLY A 216 24.30 26.38 -9.91
CA GLY A 216 24.88 26.58 -8.59
C GLY A 216 25.95 25.52 -8.30
N ASP A 217 25.75 24.77 -7.24
CA ASP A 217 26.64 23.66 -6.83
C ASP A 217 26.32 22.32 -7.50
N LYS A 218 25.24 22.23 -8.29
CA LYS A 218 24.81 21.00 -8.95
C LYS A 218 25.50 20.82 -10.29
N TYR A 219 26.10 19.63 -10.48
CA TYR A 219 26.73 19.19 -11.73
C TYR A 219 25.74 18.31 -12.48
N LEU A 220 25.41 18.64 -13.72
CA LEU A 220 24.44 17.92 -14.54
C LEU A 220 25.10 16.90 -15.48
N SER A 221 24.46 15.81 -15.70
CA SER A 221 24.78 14.79 -16.70
C SER A 221 23.54 14.45 -17.50
N MET A 222 23.67 14.26 -18.82
CA MET A 222 22.56 13.93 -19.68
C MET A 222 22.88 12.69 -20.50
N HIS A 223 21.91 11.79 -20.61
CA HIS A 223 21.99 10.59 -21.41
C HIS A 223 20.78 10.58 -22.35
N THR A 224 21.02 10.66 -23.65
CA THR A 224 19.95 10.72 -24.65
C THR A 224 19.68 9.37 -25.28
N LEU A 225 18.41 9.15 -25.63
CA LEU A 225 17.92 8.16 -26.56
C LEU A 225 17.37 8.92 -27.76
N SER A 226 18.25 9.33 -28.66
CA SER A 226 17.95 10.20 -29.81
C SER A 226 18.41 9.61 -31.14
N ASP A 227 19.21 8.55 -31.10
CA ASP A 227 19.77 7.91 -32.29
C ASP A 227 19.41 6.41 -32.32
N LEU A 228 19.19 5.88 -33.52
CA LEU A 228 18.83 4.47 -33.75
C LEU A 228 19.89 3.49 -33.19
N ASP A 229 21.16 3.88 -33.21
CA ASP A 229 22.26 3.05 -32.74
C ASP A 229 22.27 2.85 -31.21
N VAL A 230 21.56 3.71 -30.47
CA VAL A 230 21.48 3.63 -29.00
C VAL A 230 20.18 2.99 -28.50
N LEU A 231 19.22 2.77 -29.38
CA LEU A 231 17.92 2.20 -29.05
C LEU A 231 17.96 0.67 -28.89
N PRO A 232 17.03 0.10 -28.13
CA PRO A 232 16.90 -1.36 -28.03
C PRO A 232 16.36 -1.95 -29.34
N GLN A 233 16.65 -3.23 -29.60
CA GLN A 233 16.13 -3.93 -30.78
C GLN A 233 14.61 -4.10 -30.78
N SER A 234 13.98 -4.10 -29.63
CA SER A 234 12.53 -4.20 -29.46
C SER A 234 12.09 -3.46 -28.19
N VAL A 235 10.86 -2.98 -28.20
CA VAL A 235 10.19 -2.38 -27.05
C VAL A 235 8.94 -3.19 -26.70
N ALA A 236 8.50 -3.10 -25.46
CA ALA A 236 7.30 -3.73 -24.95
C ALA A 236 6.58 -2.75 -23.99
N THR A 237 5.35 -3.04 -23.63
CA THR A 237 4.62 -2.24 -22.66
C THR A 237 5.14 -2.42 -21.23
N ASP A 238 5.68 -3.61 -20.94
CA ASP A 238 6.21 -4.00 -19.65
C ASP A 238 7.35 -5.02 -19.80
N PHE A 239 8.05 -5.29 -18.70
CA PHE A 239 9.04 -6.36 -18.63
C PHE A 239 8.93 -7.10 -17.29
N ARG A 240 9.43 -8.34 -17.28
CA ARG A 240 9.54 -9.16 -16.08
C ARG A 240 10.69 -8.65 -15.21
N TYR A 241 10.40 -8.28 -13.98
CA TYR A 241 11.39 -7.81 -13.01
C TYR A 241 11.97 -8.99 -12.22
N GLU A 242 13.17 -9.43 -12.57
CA GLU A 242 13.76 -10.68 -12.06
C GLU A 242 13.99 -10.69 -10.55
N ARG A 243 14.29 -9.52 -9.93
CA ARG A 243 14.54 -9.45 -8.48
C ARG A 243 13.35 -9.83 -7.62
N LEU A 244 12.15 -9.68 -8.15
CA LEU A 244 10.89 -9.95 -7.43
C LEU A 244 10.06 -11.05 -8.09
N SER A 245 10.53 -11.64 -9.18
CA SER A 245 9.89 -12.76 -9.87
C SER A 245 10.41 -14.11 -9.38
N THR A 246 9.59 -15.14 -9.54
CA THR A 246 9.92 -16.52 -9.21
C THR A 246 9.63 -17.43 -10.40
N ASP A 247 9.99 -18.71 -10.32
CA ASP A 247 9.63 -19.70 -11.35
C ASP A 247 8.11 -19.89 -11.51
N ARG A 248 7.31 -19.36 -10.58
CA ARG A 248 5.86 -19.53 -10.54
C ARG A 248 5.07 -18.24 -10.65
N SER A 249 5.75 -17.10 -10.75
CA SER A 249 5.08 -15.81 -10.76
C SER A 249 5.96 -14.73 -11.37
N ASP A 250 5.36 -13.87 -12.18
CA ASP A 250 6.00 -12.74 -12.82
C ASP A 250 5.57 -11.45 -12.15
N CYS A 251 6.53 -10.78 -11.52
CA CYS A 251 6.37 -9.39 -11.10
C CYS A 251 6.79 -8.51 -12.27
N ARG A 252 5.91 -7.62 -12.71
CA ARG A 252 6.11 -6.82 -13.93
C ARG A 252 6.23 -5.33 -13.61
N LEU A 253 6.99 -4.63 -14.44
CA LEU A 253 7.16 -3.18 -14.44
C LEU A 253 7.07 -2.65 -15.86
N SER A 254 6.74 -1.35 -16.04
CA SER A 254 6.78 -0.71 -17.35
C SER A 254 8.19 -0.75 -17.95
N PHE A 255 8.28 -0.79 -19.27
CA PHE A 255 9.55 -0.93 -19.98
C PHE A 255 10.57 0.15 -19.58
N ALA A 256 10.15 1.37 -19.32
CA ALA A 256 10.99 2.49 -18.92
C ALA A 256 11.28 2.58 -17.40
N ALA A 257 10.73 1.68 -16.56
CA ALA A 257 10.96 1.71 -15.11
C ALA A 257 12.44 1.72 -14.69
N PRO A 258 13.39 1.08 -15.42
CA PRO A 258 14.81 1.16 -15.08
C PRO A 258 15.37 2.59 -15.03
N VAL A 259 14.94 3.47 -15.92
CA VAL A 259 15.35 4.90 -15.95
C VAL A 259 14.37 5.82 -15.22
N GLY A 260 13.35 5.25 -14.58
CA GLY A 260 12.43 5.92 -13.67
C GLY A 260 12.74 5.57 -12.21
N LEU A 261 11.79 4.91 -11.56
CA LEU A 261 11.82 4.61 -10.12
C LEU A 261 12.95 3.67 -9.66
N LEU A 262 13.60 2.93 -10.56
CA LEU A 262 14.70 2.05 -10.19
C LEU A 262 16.07 2.74 -10.16
N LEU A 263 16.19 3.96 -10.67
CA LEU A 263 17.37 4.81 -10.44
C LEU A 263 17.38 5.34 -9.01
N SER A 264 18.57 5.38 -8.40
CA SER A 264 18.75 5.79 -7.00
C SER A 264 19.42 7.17 -6.86
N CYS A 265 19.20 8.06 -7.81
CA CYS A 265 19.77 9.41 -7.83
C CYS A 265 18.73 10.45 -8.21
N ASN A 266 19.05 11.72 -7.93
CA ASN A 266 18.25 12.83 -8.42
C ASN A 266 18.29 12.88 -9.96
N HIS A 267 17.14 12.84 -10.60
CA HIS A 267 17.06 12.91 -12.06
C HIS A 267 15.68 13.37 -12.55
N VAL A 268 15.68 13.81 -13.81
CA VAL A 268 14.45 14.03 -14.59
C VAL A 268 14.51 13.13 -15.81
N TYR A 269 13.47 12.35 -16.04
CA TYR A 269 13.30 11.59 -17.25
C TYR A 269 12.35 12.32 -18.19
N ASN A 270 12.88 12.83 -19.31
CA ASN A 270 12.13 13.52 -20.35
C ASN A 270 11.75 12.54 -21.45
N GLN A 271 10.49 12.51 -21.82
CA GLN A 271 9.94 11.69 -22.90
C GLN A 271 9.15 12.61 -23.83
N VAL A 272 9.65 12.81 -25.04
CA VAL A 272 9.09 13.78 -25.98
C VAL A 272 8.65 13.08 -27.27
N ILE A 273 7.43 13.31 -27.67
CA ILE A 273 6.84 12.80 -28.93
C ILE A 273 6.41 13.97 -29.78
N PHE A 274 6.89 14.00 -31.03
CA PHE A 274 6.56 15.02 -32.01
C PHE A 274 5.52 14.43 -32.98
N LEU A 275 4.33 14.97 -32.96
CA LEU A 275 3.24 14.60 -33.86
C LEU A 275 3.36 15.41 -35.14
N ASP A 276 4.33 15.04 -35.99
CA ASP A 276 4.49 15.60 -37.35
C ASP A 276 3.27 15.26 -38.22
N ASP A 277 3.11 15.97 -39.36
CA ASP A 277 2.17 15.58 -40.41
C ASP A 277 2.60 14.20 -40.96
N HIS A 278 1.73 13.21 -40.74
CA HIS A 278 1.98 11.82 -41.10
C HIS A 278 2.23 11.63 -42.58
N ASP A 279 1.36 12.18 -43.43
CA ASP A 279 1.42 12.00 -44.88
C ASP A 279 2.64 12.68 -45.49
N GLU A 280 2.98 13.88 -45.00
CA GLU A 280 4.20 14.60 -45.42
C GLU A 280 5.45 13.82 -44.99
N THR A 281 5.45 13.25 -43.79
CA THR A 281 6.58 12.45 -43.29
C THR A 281 6.80 11.21 -44.13
N LEU A 282 5.75 10.45 -44.46
CA LEU A 282 5.88 9.28 -45.33
C LEU A 282 6.37 9.64 -46.73
N LYS A 283 5.82 10.68 -47.34
CA LYS A 283 6.30 11.20 -48.65
C LYS A 283 7.76 11.59 -48.65
N ARG A 284 8.24 12.19 -47.56
CA ARG A 284 9.67 12.56 -47.38
C ARG A 284 10.52 11.33 -47.27
N LEU A 285 10.10 10.31 -46.51
CA LEU A 285 10.83 9.04 -46.36
C LEU A 285 10.87 8.28 -47.69
N GLU A 286 9.76 8.26 -48.48
CA GLU A 286 9.75 7.68 -49.81
C GLU A 286 10.72 8.39 -50.76
N ALA A 287 10.79 9.72 -50.70
CA ALA A 287 11.76 10.49 -51.47
C ALA A 287 13.21 10.17 -51.08
N SER A 288 13.45 10.02 -49.77
CA SER A 288 14.75 9.60 -49.25
C SER A 288 15.14 8.20 -49.71
N ALA A 289 14.24 7.23 -49.65
CA ALA A 289 14.47 5.88 -50.18
C ALA A 289 14.82 5.88 -51.70
N ARG A 290 14.08 6.71 -52.50
CA ARG A 290 14.40 6.85 -53.91
C ARG A 290 15.81 7.46 -54.17
N ASN A 291 16.19 8.47 -53.40
CA ASN A 291 17.51 9.08 -53.48
C ASN A 291 18.62 8.09 -53.05
N MET A 292 18.40 7.32 -51.99
CA MET A 292 19.36 6.30 -51.58
C MET A 292 19.46 5.16 -52.59
N ASN A 293 18.42 4.83 -53.31
CA ASN A 293 18.49 3.82 -54.39
C ASN A 293 19.50 4.20 -55.47
N SER A 294 19.55 5.49 -55.84
CA SER A 294 20.55 5.96 -56.82
C SER A 294 21.98 5.92 -56.30
N LEU A 295 22.19 5.97 -55.00
CA LEU A 295 23.47 5.95 -54.33
C LEU A 295 23.88 4.56 -53.79
N ALA A 296 22.97 3.60 -53.81
CA ALA A 296 23.21 2.23 -53.27
C ALA A 296 24.31 1.48 -53.99
N ALA A 297 24.51 1.78 -55.28
CA ALA A 297 25.61 1.18 -56.04
C ALA A 297 27.02 1.57 -55.53
N TYR A 298 27.09 2.71 -54.84
CA TYR A 298 28.38 3.28 -54.37
C TYR A 298 28.61 3.10 -52.86
N SER A 299 27.57 2.75 -52.11
CA SER A 299 27.65 2.61 -50.65
C SER A 299 26.72 1.54 -50.12
N ARG A 300 27.26 0.54 -49.43
CA ARG A 300 26.52 -0.53 -48.77
C ARG A 300 25.62 0.04 -47.69
N SER A 301 26.05 1.11 -46.98
CA SER A 301 25.26 1.80 -45.96
C SER A 301 23.96 2.37 -46.57
N ASN A 302 24.07 3.01 -47.76
CA ASN A 302 22.88 3.55 -48.43
C ASN A 302 21.90 2.43 -48.87
N ALA A 303 22.41 1.27 -49.24
CA ALA A 303 21.58 0.10 -49.58
C ALA A 303 20.80 -0.40 -48.32
N ILE A 304 21.48 -0.50 -47.19
CA ILE A 304 20.90 -0.95 -45.92
C ILE A 304 19.87 0.10 -45.42
N ASN A 305 20.22 1.36 -45.44
CA ASN A 305 19.31 2.43 -44.99
C ASN A 305 18.04 2.51 -45.87
N ARG A 306 18.18 2.30 -47.18
CA ARG A 306 17.03 2.19 -48.09
C ARG A 306 16.11 1.02 -47.67
N GLU A 307 16.67 -0.15 -47.42
CA GLU A 307 15.91 -1.34 -47.03
C GLU A 307 15.16 -1.08 -45.71
N TRP A 308 15.75 -0.46 -44.71
CA TRP A 308 15.10 -0.09 -43.46
C TRP A 308 13.98 0.91 -43.66
N ILE A 309 14.18 1.94 -44.51
CA ILE A 309 13.12 2.90 -44.82
C ILE A 309 11.95 2.21 -45.55
N GLU A 310 12.23 1.31 -46.51
CA GLU A 310 11.21 0.55 -47.24
C GLU A 310 10.42 -0.36 -46.28
N MET A 311 11.09 -1.04 -45.31
CA MET A 311 10.44 -1.82 -44.27
C MET A 311 9.52 -0.94 -43.40
N TYR A 312 10.02 0.20 -42.94
CA TYR A 312 9.23 1.17 -42.15
C TYR A 312 7.99 1.65 -42.90
N LEU A 313 8.13 2.04 -44.17
CA LEU A 313 7.03 2.49 -45.00
C LEU A 313 5.99 1.38 -45.23
N ASN A 314 6.44 0.16 -45.49
CA ASN A 314 5.56 -1.00 -45.66
C ASN A 314 4.75 -1.27 -44.40
N GLU A 315 5.37 -1.19 -43.22
CA GLU A 315 4.69 -1.39 -41.95
C GLU A 315 3.70 -0.26 -41.67
N ALA A 316 4.11 1.00 -41.86
CA ALA A 316 3.25 2.16 -41.72
C ALA A 316 1.95 2.04 -42.57
N HIS A 317 2.10 1.66 -43.85
CA HIS A 317 0.95 1.53 -44.76
C HIS A 317 0.10 0.28 -44.49
N SER A 318 0.73 -0.86 -44.21
CA SER A 318 0.00 -2.13 -44.07
C SER A 318 -0.78 -2.22 -42.75
N GLN A 319 -0.28 -1.60 -41.66
CA GLN A 319 -0.91 -1.63 -40.36
C GLN A 319 -1.58 -0.30 -39.96
N GLY A 320 -1.45 0.74 -40.79
CA GLY A 320 -2.01 2.08 -40.50
C GLY A 320 -1.39 2.73 -39.25
N LEU A 321 -0.07 2.49 -39.00
CA LEU A 321 0.65 3.02 -37.85
C LEU A 321 1.00 4.50 -38.07
N ARG A 322 0.76 5.32 -37.05
CA ARG A 322 1.10 6.76 -37.10
C ARG A 322 2.60 6.95 -36.91
N SER A 323 3.29 7.45 -37.94
CA SER A 323 4.69 7.85 -37.85
C SER A 323 4.84 9.09 -36.97
N VAL A 324 5.81 9.07 -36.06
CA VAL A 324 6.16 10.17 -35.15
C VAL A 324 7.68 10.29 -35.03
N ARG A 325 8.17 11.40 -34.51
CA ARG A 325 9.54 11.44 -33.98
C ARG A 325 9.49 11.37 -32.44
N CYS A 326 10.52 10.77 -31.89
CA CYS A 326 10.66 10.63 -30.45
C CYS A 326 12.05 11.08 -29.98
N HIS A 327 12.10 11.67 -28.80
CA HIS A 327 13.32 11.95 -28.05
C HIS A 327 13.11 11.56 -26.59
N CYS A 328 14.06 10.88 -26.00
CA CYS A 328 14.07 10.62 -24.57
C CYS A 328 15.45 10.96 -24.00
N ASN A 329 15.48 11.50 -22.79
CA ASN A 329 16.73 11.69 -22.08
C ASN A 329 16.56 11.58 -20.55
N VAL A 330 17.62 11.13 -19.92
CA VAL A 330 17.77 11.14 -18.46
C VAL A 330 18.72 12.26 -18.10
N MET A 331 18.23 13.30 -17.44
CA MET A 331 19.01 14.38 -16.87
C MET A 331 19.22 14.11 -15.38
N ALA A 332 20.42 13.76 -14.98
CA ALA A 332 20.76 13.48 -13.60
C ALA A 332 21.77 14.52 -13.07
N TRP A 333 21.79 14.73 -11.76
CA TRP A 333 22.72 15.69 -11.15
C TRP A 333 23.24 15.21 -9.80
N ALA A 334 24.37 15.79 -9.40
CA ALA A 334 25.04 15.58 -8.13
C ALA A 334 25.71 16.89 -7.64
N GLU A 335 26.02 16.95 -6.35
CA GLU A 335 26.72 18.08 -5.74
C GLU A 335 28.26 18.01 -5.90
N SER A 336 28.77 16.90 -6.41
CA SER A 336 30.20 16.70 -6.66
C SER A 336 30.47 15.94 -7.96
N GLU A 337 31.64 16.23 -8.59
CA GLU A 337 32.04 15.49 -9.80
C GLU A 337 32.29 14.00 -9.56
N ALA A 338 32.77 13.65 -8.37
CA ALA A 338 33.02 12.23 -8.03
C ALA A 338 31.70 11.44 -7.95
N GLU A 339 30.68 12.03 -7.38
CA GLU A 339 29.35 11.47 -7.31
C GLU A 339 28.69 11.43 -8.68
N LEU A 340 28.81 12.51 -9.47
CA LEU A 340 28.27 12.55 -10.82
C LEU A 340 28.84 11.41 -11.69
N LYS A 341 30.14 11.08 -11.53
CA LYS A 341 30.74 9.95 -12.23
C LYS A 341 30.11 8.61 -11.85
N ARG A 342 29.76 8.42 -10.57
CA ARG A 342 29.04 7.22 -10.11
C ARG A 342 27.63 7.17 -10.71
N ILE A 343 26.91 8.30 -10.65
CA ILE A 343 25.56 8.43 -11.23
C ILE A 343 25.57 8.12 -12.74
N ARG A 344 26.56 8.61 -13.48
CA ARG A 344 26.70 8.27 -14.92
C ARG A 344 26.81 6.77 -15.17
N ASN A 345 27.54 6.05 -14.33
CA ASN A 345 27.64 4.59 -14.43
C ASN A 345 26.33 3.91 -14.08
N ASP A 346 25.63 4.41 -13.07
CA ASP A 346 24.34 3.84 -12.65
C ASP A 346 23.27 4.05 -13.74
N VAL A 347 23.16 5.27 -14.29
CA VAL A 347 22.26 5.54 -15.44
C VAL A 347 22.62 4.68 -16.64
N GLY A 348 23.90 4.55 -16.98
CA GLY A 348 24.35 3.69 -18.07
C GLY A 348 23.97 2.23 -17.85
N SER A 349 24.08 1.74 -16.61
CA SER A 349 23.67 0.37 -16.26
C SER A 349 22.17 0.14 -16.40
N GLN A 350 21.34 1.11 -16.00
CA GLN A 350 19.88 1.02 -16.15
C GLN A 350 19.45 1.09 -17.63
N LEU A 351 20.10 1.93 -18.43
CA LEU A 351 19.87 1.97 -19.89
C LEU A 351 20.25 0.62 -20.55
N ALA A 352 21.36 0.01 -20.12
CA ALA A 352 21.75 -1.32 -20.62
C ALA A 352 20.72 -2.42 -20.25
N LEU A 353 20.05 -2.32 -19.09
CA LEU A 353 18.95 -3.24 -18.73
C LEU A 353 17.75 -3.11 -19.68
N MET A 354 17.50 -1.93 -20.23
CA MET A 354 16.51 -1.72 -21.28
C MET A 354 16.97 -2.20 -22.68
N GLY A 355 18.18 -2.72 -22.80
CA GLY A 355 18.78 -3.07 -24.08
C GLY A 355 19.30 -1.88 -24.89
N CYS A 356 19.39 -0.70 -24.26
CA CYS A 356 19.94 0.50 -24.89
C CYS A 356 21.47 0.50 -24.80
N THR A 357 22.12 1.11 -25.78
CA THR A 357 23.56 1.44 -25.69
C THR A 357 23.72 2.78 -24.96
N PRO A 358 24.36 2.82 -23.78
CA PRO A 358 24.50 4.06 -23.04
C PRO A 358 25.28 5.12 -23.82
N HIS A 359 24.67 6.28 -24.02
CA HIS A 359 25.30 7.45 -24.63
C HIS A 359 25.29 8.61 -23.63
N HIS A 360 26.38 9.32 -23.52
CA HIS A 360 26.53 10.48 -22.62
C HIS A 360 26.79 11.73 -23.44
N ASN A 361 25.87 12.71 -23.34
CA ASN A 361 25.99 13.99 -24.02
C ASN A 361 26.90 14.92 -23.24
N THR A 362 27.60 15.78 -23.96
CA THR A 362 28.44 16.86 -23.38
C THR A 362 28.10 18.20 -23.97
N VAL A 363 28.23 18.37 -25.28
CA VAL A 363 28.05 19.66 -25.97
C VAL A 363 26.61 20.09 -26.04
N ASP A 364 25.67 19.16 -26.21
CA ASP A 364 24.24 19.45 -26.41
C ASP A 364 23.44 19.59 -25.11
N VAL A 365 24.06 19.28 -23.96
CA VAL A 365 23.40 19.37 -22.63
C VAL A 365 22.70 20.72 -22.41
N PRO A 366 23.33 21.88 -22.67
CA PRO A 366 22.66 23.16 -22.46
C PRO A 366 21.43 23.38 -23.36
N VAL A 367 21.48 22.94 -24.61
CA VAL A 367 20.36 23.07 -25.56
C VAL A 367 19.19 22.15 -25.15
N LEU A 368 19.50 20.90 -24.78
CA LEU A 368 18.50 19.94 -24.32
C LEU A 368 17.88 20.35 -22.97
N PHE A 369 18.66 20.85 -22.03
CA PHE A 369 18.14 21.43 -20.79
C PHE A 369 17.17 22.57 -21.07
N TRP A 370 17.54 23.47 -22.02
CA TRP A 370 16.70 24.62 -22.38
C TRP A 370 15.40 24.21 -23.07
N ALA A 371 15.47 23.21 -23.94
CA ALA A 371 14.32 22.66 -24.62
C ALA A 371 13.36 21.95 -23.64
N ALA A 372 13.88 21.34 -22.58
CA ALA A 372 13.06 20.66 -21.58
C ALA A 372 12.40 21.60 -20.55
N ILE A 373 12.60 22.92 -20.64
CA ILE A 373 11.86 23.90 -19.84
C ILE A 373 10.36 23.76 -20.14
N PRO A 374 9.49 23.56 -19.15
CA PRO A 374 8.05 23.48 -19.37
C PRO A 374 7.51 24.66 -20.20
N GLY A 375 6.89 24.36 -21.34
CA GLY A 375 6.42 25.36 -22.30
C GLY A 375 7.41 25.70 -23.41
N ASN A 376 8.58 25.07 -23.48
CA ASN A 376 9.59 25.25 -24.52
C ASN A 376 9.91 23.97 -25.30
N GLU A 377 9.04 22.98 -25.24
CA GLU A 377 9.25 21.65 -25.81
C GLU A 377 9.47 21.65 -27.33
N ALA A 378 8.90 22.65 -28.02
CA ALA A 378 9.10 22.82 -29.46
C ALA A 378 10.54 23.19 -29.85
N ASP A 379 11.38 23.55 -28.87
CA ASP A 379 12.80 23.91 -29.05
C ASP A 379 13.75 22.69 -29.06
N PHE A 380 13.25 21.46 -28.86
CA PHE A 380 14.07 20.27 -29.00
C PHE A 380 14.60 20.13 -30.41
N PRO A 381 15.93 19.97 -30.58
CA PRO A 381 16.55 19.86 -31.91
C PRO A 381 16.04 18.65 -32.69
N ALA A 382 15.78 18.82 -33.97
CA ALA A 382 15.31 17.73 -34.82
C ALA A 382 16.34 16.63 -34.99
N GLU A 383 17.62 16.94 -34.97
CA GLU A 383 18.73 15.99 -35.03
C GLU A 383 18.87 15.13 -33.78
N GLU A 384 18.31 15.56 -32.64
CA GLU A 384 18.24 14.81 -31.39
C GLU A 384 16.97 13.96 -31.28
N SER A 385 16.35 13.59 -32.39
CA SER A 385 15.12 12.80 -32.43
C SER A 385 15.18 11.72 -33.49
N PHE A 386 14.54 10.59 -33.24
CA PHE A 386 14.44 9.46 -34.18
C PHE A 386 13.01 9.19 -34.62
N TYR A 387 12.84 8.64 -35.82
CA TYR A 387 11.56 8.20 -36.35
C TYR A 387 11.17 6.85 -35.77
N THR A 388 9.89 6.77 -35.33
CA THR A 388 9.27 5.54 -34.85
C THR A 388 7.75 5.63 -35.04
N PHE A 389 7.02 4.62 -34.62
CA PHE A 389 5.57 4.64 -34.56
C PHE A 389 5.09 5.10 -33.17
N LEU A 390 3.90 5.72 -33.12
CA LEU A 390 3.35 6.28 -31.88
C LEU A 390 3.21 5.22 -30.78
N ASP A 391 2.79 4.02 -31.12
CA ASP A 391 2.67 2.89 -30.19
C ASP A 391 4.03 2.44 -29.63
N GLN A 392 5.08 2.43 -30.45
CA GLN A 392 6.43 2.11 -29.98
C GLN A 392 7.02 3.23 -29.11
N ALA A 393 6.82 4.49 -29.49
CA ALA A 393 7.26 5.64 -28.69
C ALA A 393 6.64 5.63 -27.27
N LEU A 394 5.38 5.23 -27.16
CA LEU A 394 4.68 5.15 -25.87
C LEU A 394 5.21 4.06 -24.92
N CYS A 395 5.87 3.04 -25.44
CA CYS A 395 6.58 2.06 -24.59
C CYS A 395 7.73 2.68 -23.80
N LEU A 396 8.26 3.82 -24.23
CA LEU A 396 9.30 4.57 -23.51
C LEU A 396 8.74 5.50 -22.42
N PHE A 397 7.41 5.57 -22.25
CA PHE A 397 6.82 6.31 -21.14
C PHE A 397 6.98 5.53 -19.84
N ASN A 398 7.45 6.21 -18.79
CA ASN A 398 7.39 5.66 -17.44
C ASN A 398 5.92 5.48 -17.02
N GLY A 399 5.55 4.28 -16.59
CA GLY A 399 4.16 3.88 -16.33
C GLY A 399 3.77 3.86 -14.87
N GLU A 400 4.69 4.06 -13.90
CA GLU A 400 4.43 3.91 -12.47
C GLU A 400 4.95 5.05 -11.61
N THR A 401 4.45 5.06 -10.37
CA THR A 401 4.88 5.98 -9.31
C THR A 401 5.10 5.25 -7.99
N ASN A 402 5.66 5.94 -6.98
CA ASN A 402 5.81 5.46 -5.62
C ASN A 402 4.44 5.12 -4.98
N TYR A 403 4.47 4.27 -3.95
CA TYR A 403 3.31 4.07 -3.07
C TYR A 403 2.91 5.37 -2.37
N ARG A 404 1.62 5.55 -2.18
CA ARG A 404 1.03 6.75 -1.58
C ARG A 404 0.35 6.45 -0.26
N SER A 405 0.44 7.40 0.66
CA SER A 405 -0.32 7.36 1.90
C SER A 405 -1.82 7.56 1.67
N SER A 406 -2.64 6.88 2.46
CA SER A 406 -4.09 7.08 2.46
C SER A 406 -4.46 8.44 3.03
N LEU A 407 -5.37 9.14 2.37
CA LEU A 407 -5.94 10.39 2.86
C LEU A 407 -7.08 10.08 3.85
N SER A 408 -6.75 9.64 5.05
CA SER A 408 -7.69 9.26 6.10
C SER A 408 -7.11 9.61 7.46
N PRO A 409 -7.94 10.04 8.44
CA PRO A 409 -7.46 10.30 9.79
C PRO A 409 -7.16 9.02 10.58
N PHE A 410 -7.73 7.88 10.16
CA PHE A 410 -7.50 6.57 10.76
C PHE A 410 -6.67 5.69 9.83
N GLY A 411 -5.71 4.97 10.37
CA GLY A 411 -4.89 4.03 9.62
C GLY A 411 -3.70 3.52 10.42
N ILE A 412 -2.91 2.71 9.76
CA ILE A 412 -1.67 2.15 10.31
C ILE A 412 -0.47 2.67 9.53
N LYS A 413 0.65 2.80 10.19
CA LYS A 413 1.92 3.13 9.55
C LYS A 413 2.63 1.84 9.17
N MET A 414 2.94 1.71 7.91
CA MET A 414 3.80 0.69 7.32
C MET A 414 4.91 1.40 6.56
N SER A 415 5.89 0.67 6.07
CA SER A 415 6.94 1.28 5.27
C SER A 415 6.83 0.86 3.81
N ASP A 416 7.19 1.78 2.91
CA ASP A 416 7.38 1.46 1.49
C ASP A 416 8.48 0.40 1.32
N ARG A 417 8.24 -0.61 0.48
CA ARG A 417 9.17 -1.73 0.32
C ARG A 417 10.50 -1.35 -0.33
N LEU A 418 10.51 -0.35 -1.21
CA LEU A 418 11.72 0.12 -1.90
C LEU A 418 12.41 1.23 -1.13
N SER A 419 11.74 2.34 -0.94
CA SER A 419 12.31 3.53 -0.30
C SER A 419 12.43 3.39 1.22
N GLY A 420 11.57 2.59 1.84
CA GLY A 420 11.52 2.40 3.29
C GLY A 420 10.96 3.56 4.08
N ILE A 421 10.33 4.54 3.44
CA ILE A 421 9.66 5.62 4.15
C ILE A 421 8.34 5.15 4.76
N PRO A 422 7.89 5.77 5.87
CA PRO A 422 6.59 5.48 6.44
C PRO A 422 5.46 5.91 5.52
N LEU A 423 4.49 5.00 5.36
CA LEU A 423 3.23 5.23 4.67
C LEU A 423 2.09 5.11 5.68
N HIS A 424 1.15 6.02 5.61
CA HIS A 424 -0.10 5.93 6.37
C HIS A 424 -1.13 5.17 5.54
N LEU A 425 -1.58 4.00 6.01
CA LEU A 425 -2.47 3.10 5.29
C LEU A 425 -3.79 2.92 6.04
N ASP A 426 -4.88 3.29 5.45
CA ASP A 426 -6.21 2.94 5.94
C ASP A 426 -6.69 1.64 5.27
N ILE A 427 -6.71 0.57 6.05
CA ILE A 427 -7.16 -0.76 5.63
C ILE A 427 -8.57 -1.08 6.12
N SER A 428 -9.31 -0.09 6.61
CA SER A 428 -10.60 -0.26 7.25
C SER A 428 -11.66 0.74 6.79
N ASP A 429 -11.49 2.04 7.01
CA ASP A 429 -12.55 3.03 6.84
C ASP A 429 -12.63 3.62 5.44
N LEU A 430 -11.51 4.09 4.90
CA LEU A 430 -11.47 4.69 3.57
C LEU A 430 -11.82 3.68 2.47
N PRO A 431 -11.29 2.44 2.48
CA PRO A 431 -11.73 1.42 1.53
C PRO A 431 -13.22 1.09 1.64
N MET A 432 -13.78 1.09 2.86
CA MET A 432 -15.21 0.87 3.07
C MET A 432 -16.05 2.03 2.54
N LYS A 433 -15.63 3.28 2.75
CA LYS A 433 -16.30 4.47 2.19
C LYS A 433 -16.28 4.50 0.67
N ARG A 434 -15.20 3.98 0.06
CA ARG A 434 -15.05 3.89 -1.39
C ARG A 434 -15.71 2.66 -2.01
N GLY A 435 -16.32 1.78 -1.19
CA GLY A 435 -16.95 0.55 -1.66
C GLY A 435 -15.98 -0.55 -2.10
N VAL A 436 -14.69 -0.43 -1.78
CA VAL A 436 -13.66 -1.44 -2.05
C VAL A 436 -13.85 -2.66 -1.14
N ILE A 437 -14.22 -2.43 0.12
CA ILE A 437 -14.56 -3.47 1.10
C ILE A 437 -15.97 -3.25 1.65
N THR A 438 -16.62 -4.32 2.11
CA THR A 438 -17.97 -4.30 2.70
C THR A 438 -17.97 -4.43 4.23
N ASN A 439 -16.84 -4.88 4.77
CA ASN A 439 -16.59 -5.05 6.20
C ASN A 439 -15.12 -4.75 6.54
N ARG A 440 -14.82 -4.58 7.83
CA ARG A 440 -13.48 -4.29 8.34
C ARG A 440 -12.74 -5.52 8.84
N ASN A 441 -13.35 -6.71 8.74
CA ASN A 441 -12.74 -7.93 9.24
C ASN A 441 -11.47 -8.28 8.48
N LYS A 442 -10.52 -8.88 9.19
CA LYS A 442 -9.21 -9.22 8.65
C LYS A 442 -8.88 -10.69 8.85
N PHE A 443 -8.24 -11.26 7.85
CA PHE A 443 -7.68 -12.59 7.88
C PHE A 443 -6.17 -12.51 7.68
N ILE A 444 -5.38 -12.97 8.64
CA ILE A 444 -3.92 -12.92 8.62
C ILE A 444 -3.37 -14.34 8.53
N LEU A 445 -2.59 -14.61 7.49
CA LEU A 445 -1.95 -15.90 7.25
C LEU A 445 -0.44 -15.77 7.19
N GLY A 446 0.25 -16.59 7.97
CA GLY A 446 1.71 -16.65 7.88
C GLY A 446 2.29 -17.84 8.62
N PRO A 447 3.26 -18.56 8.04
CA PRO A 447 3.95 -19.66 8.69
C PRO A 447 4.64 -19.26 10.00
N SER A 448 4.98 -20.23 10.84
CA SER A 448 5.80 -19.98 12.02
C SER A 448 7.13 -19.32 11.63
N GLY A 449 7.53 -18.28 12.35
CA GLY A 449 8.74 -17.49 12.10
C GLY A 449 8.61 -16.44 10.98
N SER A 450 7.44 -16.27 10.35
CA SER A 450 7.21 -15.26 9.32
C SER A 450 7.07 -13.84 9.86
N GLY A 451 6.89 -13.65 11.18
CA GLY A 451 6.73 -12.35 11.83
C GLY A 451 5.29 -11.97 12.14
N LYS A 452 4.35 -12.95 12.22
CA LYS A 452 2.93 -12.70 12.54
C LYS A 452 2.73 -11.88 13.81
N SER A 453 3.22 -12.38 14.94
CA SER A 453 3.05 -11.75 16.25
C SER A 453 3.68 -10.35 16.29
N TYR A 454 4.74 -10.14 15.52
CA TYR A 454 5.37 -8.84 15.35
C TYR A 454 4.45 -7.86 14.62
N LEU A 455 3.90 -8.27 13.47
CA LEU A 455 2.94 -7.50 12.69
C LEU A 455 1.67 -7.18 13.49
N THR A 456 1.12 -8.18 14.20
CA THR A 456 -0.10 -7.99 14.98
C THR A 456 0.10 -7.06 16.18
N ASN A 457 1.24 -7.14 16.88
CA ASN A 457 1.61 -6.15 17.90
C ASN A 457 1.69 -4.74 17.32
N HIS A 458 2.36 -4.57 16.17
CA HIS A 458 2.47 -3.29 15.50
C HIS A 458 1.09 -2.72 15.09
N LEU A 459 0.19 -3.58 14.61
CA LEU A 459 -1.17 -3.21 14.24
C LEU A 459 -2.00 -2.82 15.46
N VAL A 460 -2.07 -3.68 16.50
CA VAL A 460 -2.96 -3.43 17.65
C VAL A 460 -2.49 -2.25 18.49
N ARG A 461 -1.17 -2.00 18.58
CA ARG A 461 -0.64 -0.81 19.25
C ARG A 461 -1.18 0.46 18.59
N GLN A 462 -1.09 0.57 17.27
CA GLN A 462 -1.54 1.74 16.53
C GLN A 462 -3.05 1.95 16.61
N TYR A 463 -3.83 0.86 16.62
CA TYR A 463 -5.28 0.92 16.84
C TYR A 463 -5.62 1.43 18.25
N TRP A 464 -4.91 0.93 19.29
CA TRP A 464 -5.10 1.40 20.66
C TRP A 464 -4.74 2.88 20.82
N GLU A 465 -3.66 3.33 20.24
CA GLU A 465 -3.23 4.73 20.25
C GLU A 465 -4.26 5.67 19.60
N GLN A 466 -4.99 5.19 18.61
CA GLN A 466 -6.08 5.90 17.95
C GLN A 466 -7.44 5.73 18.65
N GLY A 467 -7.46 5.27 19.89
CA GLY A 467 -8.65 5.20 20.73
C GLY A 467 -9.50 3.94 20.58
N SER A 468 -9.03 2.92 19.86
CA SER A 468 -9.75 1.66 19.71
C SER A 468 -9.75 0.84 21.01
N HIS A 469 -10.83 0.10 21.24
CA HIS A 469 -10.90 -0.94 22.27
C HIS A 469 -10.52 -2.28 21.67
N ILE A 470 -9.51 -2.93 22.25
CA ILE A 470 -8.90 -4.13 21.71
C ILE A 470 -9.03 -5.27 22.71
N LEU A 471 -9.49 -6.41 22.25
CA LEU A 471 -9.52 -7.65 22.96
C LEU A 471 -8.71 -8.68 22.17
N LEU A 472 -7.71 -9.27 22.79
CA LEU A 472 -6.79 -10.24 22.20
C LEU A 472 -6.99 -11.60 22.87
N VAL A 473 -7.09 -12.63 22.05
CA VAL A 473 -7.04 -14.04 22.47
C VAL A 473 -5.73 -14.59 21.93
N ASP A 474 -4.81 -14.86 22.82
CA ASP A 474 -3.44 -15.28 22.53
C ASP A 474 -3.19 -16.72 22.97
N THR A 475 -2.28 -17.41 22.29
CA THR A 475 -1.82 -18.76 22.59
C THR A 475 -0.31 -18.87 22.38
N GLY A 476 0.48 -18.04 23.02
CA GLY A 476 1.92 -18.05 22.84
C GLY A 476 2.62 -16.87 23.50
N ASN A 477 1.93 -16.21 24.42
CA ASN A 477 2.47 -15.11 25.22
C ASN A 477 3.07 -13.98 24.35
N SER A 478 2.42 -13.71 23.21
CA SER A 478 2.95 -12.80 22.19
C SER A 478 2.78 -11.32 22.53
N TYR A 479 1.80 -10.96 23.36
CA TYR A 479 1.41 -9.56 23.63
C TYR A 479 1.80 -9.06 25.01
N GLN A 480 2.52 -9.86 25.81
CA GLN A 480 2.86 -9.51 27.19
C GLN A 480 3.66 -8.22 27.30
N GLY A 481 4.70 -8.03 26.45
CA GLY A 481 5.55 -6.85 26.46
C GLY A 481 4.75 -5.55 26.18
N LEU A 482 3.95 -5.55 25.13
CA LEU A 482 3.10 -4.41 24.77
C LEU A 482 2.03 -4.16 25.86
N CYS A 483 1.37 -5.21 26.36
CA CYS A 483 0.37 -5.10 27.40
C CYS A 483 0.93 -4.51 28.68
N SER A 484 2.11 -4.95 29.12
CA SER A 484 2.82 -4.45 30.30
C SER A 484 3.21 -2.97 30.15
N LEU A 485 3.68 -2.57 28.97
CA LEU A 485 3.99 -1.16 28.68
C LEU A 485 2.73 -0.29 28.75
N ILE A 486 1.62 -0.73 28.16
CA ILE A 486 0.34 -0.03 28.21
C ILE A 486 -0.17 0.05 29.64
N HIS A 487 -0.09 -1.03 30.42
CA HIS A 487 -0.47 -1.07 31.82
C HIS A 487 0.28 -0.04 32.65
N ALA A 488 1.60 -0.03 32.54
CA ALA A 488 2.44 0.93 33.27
C ALA A 488 2.10 2.38 32.90
N LYS A 489 1.96 2.65 31.59
CA LYS A 489 1.67 4.00 31.07
C LYS A 489 0.29 4.51 31.47
N THR A 490 -0.70 3.66 31.55
CA THR A 490 -2.08 4.04 31.92
C THR A 490 -2.36 3.87 33.42
N LYS A 491 -1.34 3.58 34.23
CA LYS A 491 -1.45 3.32 35.67
C LYS A 491 -2.49 2.25 35.98
N GLY A 492 -2.50 1.17 35.22
CA GLY A 492 -3.41 0.03 35.40
C GLY A 492 -4.82 0.22 34.84
N ARG A 493 -5.11 1.38 34.20
CA ARG A 493 -6.42 1.60 33.58
C ARG A 493 -6.61 0.69 32.37
N ASP A 494 -5.65 0.66 31.44
CA ASP A 494 -5.61 -0.23 30.27
C ASP A 494 -4.47 -1.26 30.45
N GLY A 495 -4.33 -2.20 29.53
CA GLY A 495 -3.29 -3.21 29.57
C GLY A 495 -3.57 -4.30 30.61
N VAL A 496 -4.74 -4.92 30.51
CA VAL A 496 -5.12 -6.03 31.37
C VAL A 496 -4.72 -7.35 30.73
N TYR A 497 -3.89 -8.13 31.44
CA TYR A 497 -3.37 -9.40 30.98
C TYR A 497 -3.91 -10.53 31.84
N PHE A 498 -4.71 -11.40 31.24
CA PHE A 498 -5.27 -12.58 31.88
C PHE A 498 -4.51 -13.83 31.44
N THR A 499 -3.93 -14.53 32.37
CA THR A 499 -3.34 -15.85 32.14
C THR A 499 -4.08 -16.88 32.97
N TYR A 500 -4.45 -17.98 32.36
CA TYR A 500 -5.09 -19.07 33.10
C TYR A 500 -4.03 -19.87 33.87
N THR A 501 -4.15 -19.92 35.20
CA THR A 501 -3.40 -20.84 36.08
C THR A 501 -4.38 -21.51 37.03
N GLU A 502 -4.01 -22.68 37.57
CA GLU A 502 -4.83 -23.38 38.56
C GLU A 502 -5.04 -22.55 39.84
N GLU A 503 -4.05 -21.71 40.18
CA GLU A 503 -4.07 -20.83 41.35
C GLU A 503 -4.86 -19.54 41.13
N ALA A 504 -4.95 -19.10 39.87
CA ALA A 504 -5.69 -17.90 39.46
C ALA A 504 -6.47 -18.16 38.15
N PRO A 505 -7.53 -18.98 38.21
CA PRO A 505 -8.30 -19.36 37.05
C PRO A 505 -9.10 -18.14 36.54
N ILE A 506 -9.33 -18.12 35.22
CA ILE A 506 -10.21 -17.13 34.62
C ILE A 506 -11.65 -17.47 35.00
N ALA A 507 -12.29 -16.60 35.76
CA ALA A 507 -13.65 -16.81 36.25
C ALA A 507 -14.60 -15.76 35.68
N PHE A 508 -15.80 -16.19 35.28
CA PHE A 508 -16.85 -15.37 34.70
C PHE A 508 -18.21 -15.64 35.33
N ASN A 509 -19.15 -14.75 35.10
CA ASN A 509 -20.54 -15.02 35.33
C ASN A 509 -21.40 -14.61 34.10
N PRO A 510 -21.63 -15.56 33.16
CA PRO A 510 -22.37 -15.28 31.94
C PRO A 510 -23.86 -15.00 32.19
N PHE A 511 -24.39 -15.35 33.34
CA PHE A 511 -25.79 -15.16 33.70
C PHE A 511 -26.06 -13.76 34.26
N TYR A 512 -25.04 -13.06 34.71
CA TYR A 512 -25.20 -11.71 35.24
C TYR A 512 -25.28 -10.66 34.12
N VAL A 513 -26.25 -9.73 34.25
CA VAL A 513 -26.42 -8.57 33.38
C VAL A 513 -26.73 -7.37 34.29
N GLU A 514 -25.93 -6.33 34.21
CA GLU A 514 -25.97 -5.17 35.11
C GLU A 514 -27.33 -4.44 35.11
N ASP A 515 -27.96 -4.31 33.94
CA ASP A 515 -29.27 -3.70 33.78
C ASP A 515 -30.44 -4.68 33.95
N GLY A 516 -30.15 -5.95 34.17
CA GLY A 516 -31.14 -7.03 34.30
C GLY A 516 -31.98 -7.27 33.05
N VAL A 517 -31.53 -6.73 31.88
CA VAL A 517 -32.25 -6.87 30.62
C VAL A 517 -31.60 -7.98 29.79
N TYR A 518 -32.28 -9.09 29.64
CA TYR A 518 -31.85 -10.23 28.81
C TYR A 518 -32.50 -10.14 27.44
N ASP A 519 -31.77 -9.62 26.45
CA ASP A 519 -32.24 -9.57 25.08
C ASP A 519 -32.20 -10.96 24.41
N VAL A 520 -32.71 -11.05 23.18
CA VAL A 520 -32.79 -12.31 22.43
C VAL A 520 -31.38 -12.92 22.25
N GLU A 521 -30.37 -12.09 22.02
CA GLU A 521 -29.04 -12.55 21.76
C GLU A 521 -28.33 -13.06 23.01
N LYS A 522 -28.54 -12.43 24.17
CA LYS A 522 -28.05 -12.94 25.46
C LYS A 522 -28.62 -14.30 25.79
N ARG A 523 -29.87 -14.51 25.45
CA ARG A 523 -30.52 -15.83 25.63
C ARG A 523 -29.95 -16.89 24.72
N GLU A 524 -29.69 -16.54 23.43
CA GLU A 524 -29.02 -17.44 22.48
C GLU A 524 -27.57 -17.73 22.88
N SER A 525 -26.86 -16.75 23.40
CA SER A 525 -25.48 -16.94 23.93
C SER A 525 -25.49 -17.91 25.13
N LEU A 526 -26.39 -17.73 26.10
CA LEU A 526 -26.54 -18.66 27.23
C LEU A 526 -26.89 -20.06 26.77
N LYS A 527 -27.83 -20.20 25.82
CA LYS A 527 -28.17 -21.48 25.23
C LYS A 527 -26.96 -22.14 24.56
N THR A 528 -26.22 -21.40 23.76
CA THR A 528 -25.02 -21.91 23.07
C THR A 528 -23.94 -22.32 24.08
N LEU A 529 -23.73 -21.55 25.13
CA LEU A 529 -22.82 -21.94 26.21
C LEU A 529 -23.23 -23.26 26.84
N LEU A 530 -24.48 -23.39 27.25
CA LEU A 530 -24.99 -24.60 27.89
C LEU A 530 -24.93 -25.84 26.97
N LEU A 531 -25.19 -25.67 25.67
CA LEU A 531 -25.00 -26.71 24.68
C LEU A 531 -23.54 -27.13 24.54
N THR A 532 -22.62 -26.18 24.54
CA THR A 532 -21.16 -26.43 24.46
C THR A 532 -20.63 -27.14 25.70
N LEU A 533 -21.21 -26.88 26.86
CA LEU A 533 -20.90 -27.60 28.11
C LEU A 533 -21.45 -29.03 28.11
N TRP A 534 -22.64 -29.22 27.52
CA TRP A 534 -23.36 -30.48 27.58
C TRP A 534 -22.97 -31.49 26.51
N LYS A 535 -22.84 -31.03 25.25
CA LYS A 535 -22.58 -31.88 24.08
C LYS A 535 -21.11 -31.97 23.74
N ARG A 536 -20.63 -33.17 23.31
CA ARG A 536 -19.29 -33.36 22.75
C ARG A 536 -19.21 -32.73 21.35
N GLU A 537 -18.00 -32.49 20.90
CA GLU A 537 -17.73 -31.93 19.58
C GLU A 537 -18.37 -32.66 18.40
N SER A 538 -18.52 -33.95 18.52
CA SER A 538 -19.13 -34.84 17.49
C SER A 538 -20.65 -35.00 17.61
N GLU A 539 -21.27 -34.43 18.62
CA GLU A 539 -22.70 -34.58 18.91
C GLU A 539 -23.47 -33.32 18.54
N GLU A 540 -24.35 -33.43 17.53
CA GLU A 540 -25.30 -32.38 17.21
C GLU A 540 -26.52 -32.43 18.13
N PRO A 541 -26.96 -31.30 18.72
CA PRO A 541 -28.16 -31.27 19.52
C PRO A 541 -29.40 -31.53 18.64
N THR A 542 -30.31 -32.34 19.13
CA THR A 542 -31.61 -32.51 18.47
C THR A 542 -32.48 -31.26 18.65
N ARG A 543 -33.40 -31.01 17.73
CA ARG A 543 -34.35 -29.91 17.82
C ARG A 543 -35.16 -29.92 19.13
N SER A 544 -35.48 -31.09 19.68
CA SER A 544 -36.17 -31.22 20.94
C SER A 544 -35.34 -30.77 22.12
N GLU A 545 -34.06 -31.11 22.13
CA GLU A 545 -33.11 -30.66 23.14
C GLU A 545 -32.88 -29.14 23.09
N GLU A 546 -32.73 -28.58 21.88
CA GLU A 546 -32.61 -27.12 21.71
C GLU A 546 -33.83 -26.34 22.24
N VAL A 547 -35.05 -26.84 21.95
CA VAL A 547 -36.30 -26.28 22.42
C VAL A 547 -36.43 -26.40 23.93
N ALA A 548 -36.12 -27.56 24.50
CA ALA A 548 -36.15 -27.78 25.93
C ALA A 548 -35.18 -26.82 26.67
N LEU A 549 -33.98 -26.71 26.20
CA LEU A 549 -32.96 -25.82 26.77
C LEU A 549 -33.34 -24.32 26.62
N SER A 550 -33.86 -23.94 25.47
CA SER A 550 -34.39 -22.58 25.27
C SER A 550 -35.53 -22.24 26.25
N ASN A 551 -36.40 -23.20 26.53
CA ASN A 551 -37.47 -23.06 27.53
C ASN A 551 -36.90 -22.95 28.95
N ALA A 552 -35.91 -23.75 29.31
CA ALA A 552 -35.25 -23.69 30.62
C ALA A 552 -34.63 -22.29 30.85
N VAL A 553 -33.83 -21.82 29.88
CA VAL A 553 -33.23 -20.47 29.96
C VAL A 553 -34.29 -19.37 30.09
N ASN A 554 -35.33 -19.38 29.24
CA ASN A 554 -36.36 -18.36 29.27
C ASN A 554 -37.16 -18.37 30.59
N LEU A 555 -37.47 -19.50 31.13
CA LEU A 555 -38.21 -19.65 32.41
C LEU A 555 -37.34 -19.18 33.60
N TYR A 556 -36.06 -19.55 33.62
CA TYR A 556 -35.11 -19.07 34.60
C TYR A 556 -35.00 -17.57 34.59
N LEU A 557 -34.80 -16.96 33.42
CA LEU A 557 -34.73 -15.50 33.25
C LEU A 557 -36.07 -14.80 33.66
N SER A 558 -37.18 -15.46 33.45
CA SER A 558 -38.49 -14.97 33.92
C SER A 558 -38.59 -15.04 35.43
N LYS A 559 -38.04 -16.08 36.06
CA LYS A 559 -38.01 -16.22 37.53
C LYS A 559 -37.13 -15.10 38.14
N LEU A 560 -35.94 -14.81 37.55
CA LEU A 560 -35.09 -13.69 38.01
C LEU A 560 -35.79 -12.33 37.96
N ARG A 561 -36.75 -12.13 37.04
CA ARG A 561 -37.53 -10.89 36.96
C ARG A 561 -38.58 -10.77 38.09
N THR A 562 -39.10 -11.90 38.49
CA THR A 562 -40.16 -11.95 39.54
C THR A 562 -39.58 -12.01 40.94
N ASP A 563 -38.44 -12.69 41.09
CA ASP A 563 -37.73 -12.81 42.38
C ASP A 563 -36.34 -12.21 42.33
N ARG A 564 -36.22 -10.99 42.84
CA ARG A 564 -34.96 -10.26 42.89
C ARG A 564 -33.97 -10.72 43.95
N SER A 565 -34.38 -11.67 44.82
CA SER A 565 -33.48 -12.23 45.82
C SER A 565 -32.49 -13.24 45.22
N ILE A 566 -32.77 -13.73 44.00
CA ILE A 566 -31.92 -14.69 43.32
C ILE A 566 -30.79 -13.97 42.62
N VAL A 567 -29.55 -14.27 43.01
CA VAL A 567 -28.35 -13.78 42.31
C VAL A 567 -28.15 -14.58 41.03
N PRO A 568 -28.16 -13.95 39.85
CA PRO A 568 -27.96 -14.69 38.61
C PRO A 568 -26.58 -15.35 38.57
N SER A 569 -26.52 -16.68 38.47
CA SER A 569 -25.30 -17.48 38.31
C SER A 569 -25.60 -18.80 37.67
N PHE A 570 -24.57 -19.54 37.30
CA PHE A 570 -24.73 -20.92 36.85
C PHE A 570 -25.30 -21.80 37.95
N ASP A 571 -24.86 -21.64 39.19
CA ASP A 571 -25.36 -22.40 40.33
C ASP A 571 -26.87 -22.24 40.48
N THR A 572 -27.37 -21.02 40.47
CA THR A 572 -28.82 -20.76 40.62
C THR A 572 -29.61 -21.21 39.40
N PHE A 573 -29.02 -21.21 38.22
CA PHE A 573 -29.62 -21.83 37.03
C PHE A 573 -29.70 -23.37 37.16
N TYR A 574 -28.61 -24.02 37.61
CA TYR A 574 -28.53 -25.45 37.81
C TYR A 574 -29.57 -25.90 38.84
N GLU A 575 -29.65 -25.25 40.01
CA GLU A 575 -30.67 -25.49 41.03
C GLU A 575 -32.10 -25.31 40.51
N PHE A 576 -32.32 -24.29 39.67
CA PHE A 576 -33.60 -24.06 39.01
C PHE A 576 -33.96 -25.24 38.07
N VAL A 577 -33.02 -25.74 37.32
CA VAL A 577 -33.25 -26.86 36.41
C VAL A 577 -33.51 -28.13 37.18
N GLU A 578 -32.77 -28.38 38.26
CA GLU A 578 -32.96 -29.57 39.12
C GLU A 578 -34.30 -29.60 39.83
N THR A 579 -34.86 -28.41 40.19
CA THR A 579 -36.06 -28.30 40.98
C THR A 579 -37.30 -27.89 40.16
N ASP A 580 -37.39 -26.65 39.77
CA ASP A 580 -38.57 -26.08 39.14
C ASP A 580 -38.78 -26.55 37.71
N TYR A 581 -37.70 -26.65 36.93
CA TYR A 581 -37.80 -27.11 35.54
C TYR A 581 -38.07 -28.60 35.45
N ARG A 582 -37.52 -29.40 36.34
CA ARG A 582 -37.85 -30.84 36.50
C ARG A 582 -39.34 -31.05 36.68
N ARG A 583 -39.97 -30.37 37.64
CA ARG A 583 -41.43 -30.43 37.89
C ARG A 583 -42.22 -30.07 36.64
N LEU A 584 -41.77 -29.08 35.89
CA LEU A 584 -42.45 -28.64 34.68
C LEU A 584 -42.37 -29.70 33.57
N LEU A 585 -41.21 -30.32 33.39
CA LEU A 585 -41.03 -31.42 32.42
C LEU A 585 -41.93 -32.62 32.74
N GLU A 586 -42.02 -32.97 34.01
CA GLU A 586 -42.92 -34.03 34.49
C GLU A 586 -44.40 -33.68 34.22
N GLN A 587 -44.84 -32.46 34.52
CA GLN A 587 -46.20 -31.98 34.24
C GLN A 587 -46.51 -32.00 32.75
N LYS A 588 -45.56 -31.61 31.89
CA LYS A 588 -45.70 -31.60 30.44
C LYS A 588 -45.49 -32.99 29.81
N ARG A 589 -45.14 -33.98 30.62
CA ARG A 589 -44.86 -35.36 30.18
C ARG A 589 -43.81 -35.43 29.05
N VAL A 590 -42.76 -34.60 29.14
CA VAL A 590 -41.62 -34.62 28.19
C VAL A 590 -40.89 -35.97 28.40
N ARG A 591 -40.61 -36.65 27.31
CA ARG A 591 -39.97 -37.96 27.39
C ARG A 591 -38.46 -37.81 27.46
N GLU A 592 -37.78 -38.69 28.18
CA GLU A 592 -36.33 -38.70 28.30
C GLU A 592 -35.62 -38.68 26.94
N LYS A 593 -36.13 -39.38 25.93
CA LYS A 593 -35.61 -39.35 24.57
C LYS A 593 -35.70 -37.97 23.86
N ASP A 594 -36.61 -37.09 24.32
CA ASP A 594 -36.81 -35.77 23.76
C ASP A 594 -35.94 -34.70 24.50
N PHE A 595 -35.66 -34.93 25.79
CA PHE A 595 -34.72 -34.20 26.62
C PHE A 595 -34.35 -35.04 27.86
N ASP A 596 -33.09 -35.51 27.87
CA ASP A 596 -32.54 -36.30 28.99
C ASP A 596 -31.98 -35.34 30.06
N LEU A 597 -32.87 -35.02 31.04
CA LEU A 597 -32.56 -34.12 32.13
C LEU A 597 -31.47 -34.68 33.05
N GLU A 598 -31.48 -35.95 33.34
CA GLU A 598 -30.47 -36.60 34.21
C GLU A 598 -29.09 -36.55 33.56
N ASN A 599 -29.01 -36.84 32.27
CA ASN A 599 -27.75 -36.71 31.54
C ASN A 599 -27.29 -35.26 31.51
N PHE A 600 -28.22 -34.29 31.27
CA PHE A 600 -27.88 -32.85 31.27
C PHE A 600 -27.28 -32.41 32.61
N LEU A 601 -27.95 -32.75 33.73
CA LEU A 601 -27.45 -32.38 35.06
C LEU A 601 -26.12 -33.07 35.41
N ASN A 602 -25.98 -34.35 35.11
CA ASN A 602 -24.76 -35.09 35.39
C ASN A 602 -23.52 -34.57 34.61
N VAL A 603 -23.70 -34.21 33.34
CA VAL A 603 -22.63 -33.66 32.52
C VAL A 603 -22.25 -32.25 32.98
N LEU A 604 -23.20 -31.47 33.52
CA LEU A 604 -22.97 -30.10 33.99
C LEU A 604 -22.57 -30.02 35.47
N GLU A 605 -22.65 -31.07 36.24
CA GLU A 605 -22.27 -31.15 37.66
C GLU A 605 -20.85 -30.60 37.94
N PRO A 606 -19.81 -30.88 37.10
CA PRO A 606 -18.47 -30.34 37.32
C PRO A 606 -18.37 -28.80 37.39
N TYR A 607 -19.33 -28.08 36.81
CA TYR A 607 -19.39 -26.61 36.79
C TYR A 607 -20.26 -26.04 37.91
N TYR A 608 -21.00 -26.88 38.64
CA TYR A 608 -21.81 -26.53 39.80
C TYR A 608 -20.95 -26.50 41.07
N LYS A 609 -21.39 -25.76 42.05
CA LYS A 609 -20.64 -25.54 43.32
C LYS A 609 -20.07 -26.80 43.93
N GLY A 610 -18.77 -26.80 44.20
CA GLY A 610 -18.01 -27.94 44.70
C GLY A 610 -17.54 -28.89 43.60
N GLY A 611 -17.84 -28.68 42.35
CA GLY A 611 -17.29 -29.35 41.18
C GLY A 611 -15.92 -28.84 40.77
N GLU A 612 -15.26 -29.57 39.86
CA GLU A 612 -13.90 -29.29 39.40
C GLU A 612 -13.74 -27.88 38.77
N TYR A 613 -14.81 -27.40 38.08
CA TYR A 613 -14.83 -26.13 37.35
C TYR A 613 -15.88 -25.13 37.90
N ASP A 614 -16.23 -25.22 39.20
CA ASP A 614 -17.25 -24.38 39.83
C ASP A 614 -16.94 -22.89 39.76
N TYR A 615 -15.65 -22.53 39.80
CA TYR A 615 -15.15 -21.16 39.69
C TYR A 615 -15.45 -20.53 38.31
N LEU A 616 -15.56 -21.33 37.26
CA LEU A 616 -15.54 -20.85 35.86
C LEU A 616 -16.74 -19.98 35.51
N LEU A 617 -17.94 -20.30 36.04
CA LEU A 617 -19.20 -19.67 35.62
C LEU A 617 -19.96 -18.98 36.78
N ASN A 618 -19.38 -18.96 38.00
CA ASN A 618 -20.03 -18.48 39.22
C ASN A 618 -19.28 -17.33 39.89
N SER A 619 -18.54 -16.51 39.11
CA SER A 619 -17.76 -15.42 39.69
C SER A 619 -18.65 -14.34 40.33
N ASP A 620 -18.43 -14.06 41.61
CA ASP A 620 -19.06 -12.93 42.32
C ASP A 620 -18.43 -11.58 41.91
N LYS A 621 -17.22 -11.59 41.38
CA LYS A 621 -16.51 -10.41 40.91
C LYS A 621 -16.79 -10.20 39.43
N GLN A 622 -17.58 -9.20 39.12
CA GLN A 622 -17.62 -8.72 37.74
C GLN A 622 -16.23 -8.26 37.32
N LEU A 623 -15.69 -8.88 36.29
CA LEU A 623 -14.60 -8.29 35.54
C LEU A 623 -15.15 -7.07 34.81
N ASP A 624 -14.99 -5.87 35.44
CA ASP A 624 -15.33 -4.62 34.78
C ASP A 624 -14.33 -4.36 33.65
N LEU A 625 -14.63 -4.98 32.50
CA LEU A 625 -13.81 -4.88 31.30
C LEU A 625 -14.35 -3.83 30.32
N LEU A 626 -15.49 -3.20 30.66
CA LEU A 626 -16.16 -2.30 29.73
C LEU A 626 -15.28 -1.13 29.36
N ASP A 627 -14.68 -0.49 30.35
CA ASP A 627 -13.85 0.72 30.18
C ASP A 627 -12.39 0.41 29.81
N LYS A 628 -11.96 -0.86 29.92
CA LYS A 628 -10.60 -1.28 29.58
C LYS A 628 -10.42 -1.33 28.07
N ARG A 629 -9.47 -0.56 27.53
CA ARG A 629 -9.27 -0.47 26.07
C ARG A 629 -8.30 -1.51 25.49
N PHE A 630 -7.47 -2.13 26.32
CA PHE A 630 -6.52 -3.14 25.88
C PHE A 630 -6.56 -4.33 26.83
N ILE A 631 -7.05 -5.47 26.34
CA ILE A 631 -7.28 -6.68 27.14
C ILE A 631 -6.68 -7.86 26.38
N VAL A 632 -5.87 -8.65 27.08
CA VAL A 632 -5.24 -9.87 26.57
C VAL A 632 -5.69 -11.07 27.40
N PHE A 633 -6.21 -12.10 26.74
CA PHE A 633 -6.47 -13.40 27.32
C PHE A 633 -5.45 -14.39 26.76
N GLU A 634 -4.50 -14.80 27.61
CA GLU A 634 -3.48 -15.80 27.29
C GLU A 634 -4.00 -17.19 27.65
N LEU A 635 -4.15 -18.05 26.64
CA LEU A 635 -4.78 -19.35 26.77
C LEU A 635 -3.83 -20.54 26.55
N ASP A 636 -2.51 -20.32 26.49
CA ASP A 636 -1.54 -21.39 26.20
C ASP A 636 -1.65 -22.55 27.21
N ASN A 637 -1.78 -22.24 28.50
CA ASN A 637 -1.91 -23.23 29.58
C ASN A 637 -3.12 -24.16 29.43
N ILE A 638 -4.17 -23.75 28.72
CA ILE A 638 -5.36 -24.54 28.44
C ILE A 638 -5.48 -24.95 26.97
N SER A 639 -4.48 -24.64 26.14
CA SER A 639 -4.53 -24.89 24.69
C SER A 639 -4.72 -26.35 24.32
N SER A 640 -4.26 -27.28 25.16
CA SER A 640 -4.46 -28.72 25.02
C SER A 640 -5.72 -29.26 25.71
N ASN A 641 -6.37 -28.47 26.55
CA ASN A 641 -7.59 -28.90 27.27
C ASN A 641 -8.83 -28.72 26.38
N ARG A 642 -9.29 -29.83 25.85
CA ARG A 642 -10.44 -29.90 24.93
C ARG A 642 -11.77 -29.48 25.53
N THR A 643 -11.89 -29.46 26.85
CA THR A 643 -13.09 -29.04 27.57
C THR A 643 -13.08 -27.56 27.88
N LEU A 644 -11.98 -27.03 28.44
CA LEU A 644 -11.92 -25.67 28.91
C LEU A 644 -11.73 -24.66 27.77
N LEU A 645 -10.89 -24.96 26.78
CA LEU A 645 -10.56 -24.02 25.71
C LEU A 645 -11.79 -23.51 24.94
N PRO A 646 -12.70 -24.35 24.46
CA PRO A 646 -13.92 -23.87 23.77
C PRO A 646 -14.81 -23.01 24.67
N VAL A 647 -14.98 -23.39 25.93
CA VAL A 647 -15.83 -22.68 26.90
C VAL A 647 -15.27 -21.30 27.21
N VAL A 648 -13.99 -21.22 27.56
CA VAL A 648 -13.33 -19.94 27.85
C VAL A 648 -13.34 -19.04 26.62
N THR A 649 -13.07 -19.57 25.44
CA THR A 649 -13.10 -18.80 24.20
C THR A 649 -14.50 -18.25 23.92
N LEU A 650 -15.55 -19.03 24.16
CA LEU A 650 -16.93 -18.58 24.01
C LEU A 650 -17.26 -17.43 24.96
N ILE A 651 -16.85 -17.54 26.22
CA ILE A 651 -17.07 -16.51 27.22
C ILE A 651 -16.35 -15.20 26.86
N ILE A 652 -15.11 -15.29 26.36
CA ILE A 652 -14.33 -14.14 25.90
C ILE A 652 -15.05 -13.45 24.73
N MET A 653 -15.54 -14.22 23.78
CA MET A 653 -16.30 -13.69 22.65
C MET A 653 -17.60 -13.04 23.08
N GLU A 654 -18.33 -13.60 24.04
CA GLU A 654 -19.53 -13.00 24.60
C GLU A 654 -19.21 -11.67 25.30
N THR A 655 -18.11 -11.64 26.05
CA THR A 655 -17.62 -10.40 26.67
C THR A 655 -17.37 -9.31 25.62
N PHE A 656 -16.76 -9.69 24.49
CA PHE A 656 -16.54 -8.77 23.39
C PHE A 656 -17.85 -8.26 22.75
N ILE A 657 -18.83 -9.14 22.54
CA ILE A 657 -20.13 -8.77 21.98
C ILE A 657 -20.88 -7.84 22.94
N SER A 658 -20.87 -8.12 24.24
CA SER A 658 -21.45 -7.22 25.25
C SER A 658 -20.79 -5.84 25.18
N LYS A 659 -19.45 -5.79 25.09
CA LYS A 659 -18.70 -4.56 24.94
C LYS A 659 -19.04 -3.81 23.64
N MET A 660 -19.17 -4.54 22.52
CA MET A 660 -19.60 -3.95 21.24
C MET A 660 -20.92 -3.19 21.34
N ARG A 661 -21.90 -3.74 22.03
CA ARG A 661 -23.25 -3.19 22.11
C ARG A 661 -23.32 -1.96 23.01
N ARG A 662 -22.61 -2.00 24.14
CA ARG A 662 -22.63 -0.92 25.14
C ARG A 662 -21.83 0.31 24.68
N LEU A 663 -20.68 0.13 24.04
CA LEU A 663 -19.81 1.21 23.57
C LEU A 663 -20.23 1.68 22.18
N LYS A 664 -21.17 2.60 22.07
CA LYS A 664 -21.61 3.16 20.80
C LYS A 664 -20.62 4.20 20.27
N GLY A 665 -20.37 4.20 18.96
CA GLY A 665 -19.50 5.20 18.30
C GLY A 665 -18.00 5.02 18.52
N VAL A 666 -17.57 4.03 19.28
CA VAL A 666 -16.17 3.71 19.53
C VAL A 666 -15.75 2.50 18.70
N ARG A 667 -14.55 2.52 18.14
CA ARG A 667 -13.98 1.36 17.42
C ARG A 667 -13.61 0.24 18.38
N LYS A 668 -13.92 -0.98 18.00
CA LYS A 668 -13.59 -2.18 18.76
C LYS A 668 -12.96 -3.21 17.84
N MET A 669 -11.97 -3.92 18.35
CA MET A 669 -11.34 -5.02 17.64
C MET A 669 -11.26 -6.25 18.55
N ILE A 670 -11.60 -7.40 18.01
CA ILE A 670 -11.22 -8.68 18.59
C ILE A 670 -10.20 -9.34 17.64
N LEU A 671 -9.06 -9.74 18.18
CA LEU A 671 -8.06 -10.49 17.46
C LEU A 671 -7.92 -11.87 18.13
N ILE A 672 -8.01 -12.91 17.32
CA ILE A 672 -7.99 -14.30 17.80
C ILE A 672 -6.86 -15.02 17.08
N GLU A 673 -5.85 -15.42 17.83
CA GLU A 673 -4.78 -16.27 17.34
C GLU A 673 -5.19 -17.77 17.45
N GLU A 674 -4.80 -18.56 16.45
CA GLU A 674 -4.98 -20.00 16.38
C GLU A 674 -6.44 -20.46 16.68
N CYS A 675 -7.40 -19.67 16.21
CA CYS A 675 -8.82 -19.76 16.50
C CYS A 675 -9.45 -21.15 16.18
N TRP A 676 -8.91 -21.89 15.20
CA TRP A 676 -9.46 -23.21 14.82
C TRP A 676 -9.32 -24.26 15.91
N LYS A 677 -8.41 -24.15 16.85
CA LYS A 677 -8.34 -25.04 18.01
C LYS A 677 -9.64 -25.00 18.83
N ALA A 678 -10.30 -23.85 18.84
CA ALA A 678 -11.59 -23.67 19.48
C ALA A 678 -12.79 -23.95 18.54
N LEU A 679 -12.57 -24.02 17.22
CA LEU A 679 -13.62 -24.16 16.20
C LEU A 679 -14.01 -25.61 15.88
N THR A 680 -13.64 -26.53 16.71
CA THR A 680 -13.91 -27.96 16.53
C THR A 680 -15.41 -28.33 16.66
N SER A 681 -16.17 -27.49 17.39
CA SER A 681 -17.61 -27.73 17.55
C SER A 681 -18.49 -26.96 16.58
N ALA A 682 -19.61 -27.55 16.14
CA ALA A 682 -20.60 -26.91 15.27
C ALA A 682 -21.20 -25.62 15.91
N ASN A 683 -21.41 -25.66 17.23
CA ASN A 683 -21.95 -24.51 17.98
C ASN A 683 -20.99 -23.31 18.01
N MET A 684 -19.70 -23.58 18.24
CA MET A 684 -18.67 -22.53 18.23
C MET A 684 -18.54 -21.93 16.83
N SER A 685 -18.56 -22.76 15.80
CA SER A 685 -18.51 -22.33 14.41
C SER A 685 -19.70 -21.43 14.03
N ALA A 686 -20.91 -21.75 14.50
CA ALA A 686 -22.09 -20.92 14.31
C ALA A 686 -21.94 -19.56 15.02
N TYR A 687 -21.34 -19.55 16.21
CA TYR A 687 -21.09 -18.33 16.97
C TYR A 687 -20.06 -17.41 16.32
N ILE A 688 -18.97 -17.95 15.82
CA ILE A 688 -17.95 -17.18 15.06
C ILE A 688 -18.56 -16.62 13.76
N ARG A 689 -19.37 -17.41 13.07
CA ARG A 689 -20.13 -16.93 11.90
C ARG A 689 -21.01 -15.73 12.27
N TYR A 690 -21.71 -15.81 13.40
CA TYR A 690 -22.51 -14.71 13.92
C TYR A 690 -21.64 -13.48 14.23
N LEU A 691 -20.53 -13.65 14.92
CA LEU A 691 -19.58 -12.60 15.26
C LEU A 691 -19.11 -11.87 14.00
N PHE A 692 -18.58 -12.58 13.01
CA PHE A 692 -18.05 -12.00 11.78
C PHE A 692 -19.13 -11.24 10.97
N LYS A 693 -20.35 -11.71 10.97
CA LYS A 693 -21.48 -11.03 10.31
C LYS A 693 -21.98 -9.81 11.08
N THR A 694 -21.86 -9.81 12.40
CA THR A 694 -22.51 -8.83 13.27
C THR A 694 -21.62 -7.69 13.67
N VAL A 695 -20.33 -7.92 13.84
CA VAL A 695 -19.34 -6.97 14.35
C VAL A 695 -19.33 -5.64 13.58
N ARG A 696 -19.53 -5.69 12.27
CA ARG A 696 -19.59 -4.49 11.41
C ARG A 696 -20.66 -3.47 11.79
N LYS A 697 -21.81 -3.95 12.32
CA LYS A 697 -22.95 -3.10 12.71
C LYS A 697 -22.64 -2.23 13.93
N TYR A 698 -21.63 -2.59 14.71
CA TYR A 698 -21.27 -1.95 15.95
C TYR A 698 -19.93 -1.21 15.90
N PHE A 699 -19.48 -0.85 14.71
CA PHE A 699 -18.18 -0.24 14.48
C PHE A 699 -17.04 -1.10 15.03
N GLY A 700 -17.14 -2.41 14.77
CA GLY A 700 -16.21 -3.39 15.23
C GLY A 700 -15.49 -4.10 14.07
N GLU A 701 -14.39 -4.78 14.42
CA GLU A 701 -13.55 -5.57 13.54
C GLU A 701 -13.22 -6.90 14.19
N ALA A 702 -13.35 -7.99 13.44
CA ALA A 702 -12.87 -9.30 13.84
C ALA A 702 -11.61 -9.65 13.02
N VAL A 703 -10.55 -10.02 13.71
CA VAL A 703 -9.27 -10.39 13.11
C VAL A 703 -8.94 -11.82 13.54
N VAL A 704 -8.63 -12.66 12.55
CA VAL A 704 -8.16 -14.03 12.79
C VAL A 704 -6.77 -14.20 12.25
N VAL A 705 -5.90 -14.77 13.05
CA VAL A 705 -4.52 -15.03 12.72
C VAL A 705 -4.25 -16.52 12.71
N THR A 706 -3.60 -17.03 11.66
CA THR A 706 -3.29 -18.44 11.50
C THR A 706 -1.89 -18.73 10.99
N GLN A 707 -1.37 -19.91 11.36
CA GLN A 707 -0.10 -20.43 10.88
C GLN A 707 -0.28 -21.49 9.81
N GLU A 708 -1.32 -22.32 9.92
CA GLU A 708 -1.47 -23.52 9.14
C GLU A 708 -2.61 -23.40 8.11
N VAL A 709 -2.24 -23.60 6.86
CA VAL A 709 -3.18 -23.57 5.73
C VAL A 709 -4.07 -24.81 5.74
N ASP A 710 -3.53 -25.94 6.15
CA ASP A 710 -4.24 -27.24 6.13
C ASP A 710 -5.43 -27.24 7.09
N ASP A 711 -5.33 -26.55 8.23
CA ASP A 711 -6.43 -26.39 9.19
C ASP A 711 -7.61 -25.61 8.62
N ILE A 712 -7.30 -24.67 7.72
CA ILE A 712 -8.31 -23.85 7.05
C ILE A 712 -8.97 -24.64 5.90
N ILE A 713 -8.16 -25.37 5.13
CA ILE A 713 -8.66 -26.15 3.99
C ILE A 713 -9.55 -27.30 4.47
N SER A 714 -9.22 -27.92 5.59
CA SER A 714 -9.94 -29.08 6.15
C SER A 714 -11.29 -28.71 6.78
N SER A 715 -11.49 -27.45 7.19
CA SER A 715 -12.74 -27.01 7.81
C SER A 715 -13.60 -26.15 6.86
N PRO A 716 -14.69 -26.71 6.27
CA PRO A 716 -15.62 -25.94 5.44
C PRO A 716 -16.21 -24.74 6.17
N ILE A 717 -16.38 -24.85 7.48
CA ILE A 717 -17.00 -23.84 8.34
C ILE A 717 -16.09 -22.63 8.50
N VAL A 718 -14.78 -22.84 8.65
CA VAL A 718 -13.77 -21.76 8.72
C VAL A 718 -13.73 -21.01 7.39
N LYS A 719 -13.69 -21.75 6.29
CA LYS A 719 -13.69 -21.17 4.94
C LYS A 719 -14.89 -20.24 4.73
N GLU A 720 -16.10 -20.74 4.95
CA GLU A 720 -17.32 -19.97 4.70
C GLU A 720 -17.57 -18.87 5.72
N SER A 721 -17.18 -19.08 6.97
CA SER A 721 -17.51 -18.14 8.05
C SER A 721 -16.48 -17.02 8.22
N ILE A 722 -15.20 -17.31 8.04
CA ILE A 722 -14.11 -16.37 8.27
C ILE A 722 -13.63 -15.77 6.96
N ILE A 723 -13.15 -16.59 6.02
CA ILE A 723 -12.52 -16.11 4.79
C ILE A 723 -13.49 -15.28 3.94
N ASN A 724 -14.74 -15.76 3.78
CA ASN A 724 -15.75 -15.04 3.00
C ASN A 724 -16.29 -13.78 3.68
N ASN A 725 -16.05 -13.60 4.98
CA ASN A 725 -16.47 -12.42 5.73
C ASN A 725 -15.27 -11.57 6.19
N ALA A 726 -14.09 -11.77 5.63
CA ALA A 726 -12.90 -10.95 5.85
C ALA A 726 -12.45 -10.34 4.51
N ASP A 727 -12.82 -9.09 4.27
CA ASP A 727 -12.48 -8.40 3.02
C ASP A 727 -11.02 -7.92 3.01
N CYS A 728 -10.41 -7.75 4.16
CA CYS A 728 -8.99 -7.49 4.29
C CYS A 728 -8.24 -8.81 4.51
N LYS A 729 -7.35 -9.16 3.59
CA LYS A 729 -6.48 -10.33 3.68
C LYS A 729 -5.05 -9.89 3.81
N ILE A 730 -4.33 -10.42 4.78
CA ILE A 730 -2.93 -10.08 5.05
C ILE A 730 -2.11 -11.37 5.03
N LEU A 731 -1.17 -11.47 4.11
CA LEU A 731 -0.31 -12.62 3.97
C LEU A 731 1.16 -12.25 4.21
N LEU A 732 1.80 -13.01 5.08
CA LEU A 732 3.23 -12.93 5.28
C LEU A 732 3.95 -13.91 4.34
N ASP A 733 5.26 -14.03 4.45
CA ASP A 733 6.09 -14.89 3.60
C ASP A 733 5.57 -16.34 3.50
N GLN A 734 5.19 -16.75 2.29
CA GLN A 734 4.59 -18.06 2.00
C GLN A 734 5.58 -19.06 1.39
N ARG A 735 6.89 -18.79 1.39
CA ARG A 735 7.90 -19.67 0.78
C ARG A 735 7.89 -21.10 1.31
N LYS A 736 7.53 -21.29 2.57
CA LYS A 736 7.35 -22.64 3.15
C LYS A 736 6.23 -23.44 2.49
N TYR A 737 5.27 -22.78 1.85
CA TYR A 737 4.09 -23.37 1.26
C TYR A 737 4.04 -23.27 -0.28
N LEU A 738 5.18 -23.03 -0.93
CA LEU A 738 5.25 -22.89 -2.39
C LEU A 738 4.61 -24.05 -3.15
N SER A 739 4.81 -25.29 -2.67
CA SER A 739 4.21 -26.49 -3.28
C SER A 739 2.69 -26.56 -3.13
N LYS A 740 2.12 -25.92 -2.10
CA LYS A 740 0.69 -25.91 -1.78
C LYS A 740 0.03 -24.57 -2.14
N PHE A 741 0.79 -23.62 -2.70
CA PHE A 741 0.31 -22.24 -2.91
C PHE A 741 -0.90 -22.16 -3.85
N ASP A 742 -1.03 -23.06 -4.82
CA ASP A 742 -2.20 -23.13 -5.70
C ASP A 742 -3.49 -23.44 -4.92
N GLY A 743 -3.38 -24.18 -3.82
CA GLY A 743 -4.47 -24.40 -2.88
C GLY A 743 -4.85 -23.14 -2.11
N ILE A 744 -3.84 -22.37 -1.65
CA ILE A 744 -4.04 -21.09 -0.96
C ILE A 744 -4.69 -20.08 -1.91
N GLN A 745 -4.18 -19.98 -3.14
CA GLN A 745 -4.71 -19.09 -4.16
C GLN A 745 -6.18 -19.33 -4.42
N ARG A 746 -6.57 -20.59 -4.65
CA ARG A 746 -7.98 -20.99 -4.85
C ARG A 746 -8.84 -20.75 -3.62
N LEU A 747 -8.32 -21.06 -2.43
CA LEU A 747 -9.04 -20.89 -1.18
C LEU A 747 -9.38 -19.42 -0.89
N LEU A 748 -8.40 -18.53 -1.07
CA LEU A 748 -8.53 -17.11 -0.78
C LEU A 748 -9.09 -16.31 -1.97
N GLY A 749 -9.26 -16.95 -3.15
CA GLY A 749 -9.73 -16.29 -4.37
C GLY A 749 -8.73 -15.25 -4.89
N LEU A 750 -7.43 -15.54 -4.82
CA LEU A 750 -6.38 -14.62 -5.25
C LEU A 750 -6.19 -14.64 -6.77
N THR A 751 -5.98 -13.48 -7.35
CA THR A 751 -5.60 -13.30 -8.75
C THR A 751 -4.13 -13.68 -8.99
N ASP A 752 -3.71 -13.83 -10.25
CA ASP A 752 -2.31 -14.09 -10.59
C ASP A 752 -1.40 -12.92 -10.23
N LYS A 753 -1.89 -11.69 -10.30
CA LYS A 753 -1.22 -10.49 -9.79
C LYS A 753 -0.94 -10.58 -8.29
N GLU A 754 -1.97 -10.88 -7.51
CA GLU A 754 -1.84 -11.05 -6.06
C GLU A 754 -0.90 -12.20 -5.70
N ARG A 755 -0.94 -13.30 -6.46
CA ARG A 755 0.03 -14.39 -6.37
C ARG A 755 1.45 -13.90 -6.57
N ALA A 756 1.72 -13.12 -7.62
CA ALA A 756 3.04 -12.58 -7.91
C ALA A 756 3.54 -11.67 -6.78
N GLN A 757 2.68 -10.80 -6.28
CA GLN A 757 2.99 -9.93 -5.14
C GLN A 757 3.33 -10.74 -3.88
N ILE A 758 2.53 -11.75 -3.53
CA ILE A 758 2.74 -12.57 -2.34
C ILE A 758 4.03 -13.39 -2.44
N LEU A 759 4.31 -13.97 -3.60
CA LEU A 759 5.53 -14.76 -3.81
C LEU A 759 6.80 -13.88 -3.91
N SER A 760 6.66 -12.58 -4.13
CA SER A 760 7.76 -11.62 -4.11
C SER A 760 8.21 -11.19 -2.71
N ILE A 761 7.44 -11.55 -1.66
CA ILE A 761 7.72 -11.15 -0.27
C ILE A 761 9.11 -11.62 0.16
N ASN A 762 9.91 -10.70 0.69
CA ASN A 762 11.27 -10.92 1.20
C ASN A 762 12.28 -11.48 0.17
N LEU A 763 12.04 -11.36 -1.13
CA LEU A 763 13.02 -11.80 -2.15
C LEU A 763 14.19 -10.83 -2.28
N SER A 764 13.96 -9.53 -2.08
CA SER A 764 14.96 -8.49 -2.28
C SER A 764 15.02 -7.49 -1.13
N ASN A 765 15.14 -8.00 0.10
CA ASN A 765 15.26 -7.15 1.28
C ASN A 765 16.61 -6.41 1.29
N ASP A 766 16.56 -5.13 1.66
CA ASP A 766 17.77 -4.34 1.90
C ASP A 766 18.48 -4.87 3.16
N PRO A 767 19.74 -5.34 3.06
CA PRO A 767 20.47 -5.89 4.20
C PRO A 767 20.79 -4.85 5.29
N LYS A 768 20.74 -3.56 4.96
CA LYS A 768 20.97 -2.47 5.92
C LYS A 768 19.76 -2.16 6.79
N ARG A 769 18.58 -2.67 6.43
CA ARG A 769 17.31 -2.41 7.11
C ARG A 769 16.76 -3.69 7.74
N ARG A 770 16.17 -3.57 8.92
CA ARG A 770 15.52 -4.69 9.62
C ARG A 770 14.02 -4.63 9.45
N TYR A 771 13.47 -5.40 8.51
CA TYR A 771 12.04 -5.49 8.27
C TYR A 771 11.64 -6.86 7.73
N LYS A 772 10.34 -7.12 7.78
CA LYS A 772 9.69 -8.19 7.04
C LYS A 772 8.65 -7.57 6.12
N GLU A 773 8.54 -8.09 4.94
CA GLU A 773 7.49 -7.66 4.03
C GLU A 773 6.19 -8.40 4.30
N VAL A 774 5.08 -7.75 4.01
CA VAL A 774 3.73 -8.26 4.16
C VAL A 774 2.86 -7.80 2.99
N TRP A 775 2.08 -8.71 2.45
CA TRP A 775 1.08 -8.40 1.45
C TRP A 775 -0.26 -8.06 2.12
N ILE A 776 -0.92 -7.01 1.66
CA ILE A 776 -2.24 -6.59 2.10
C ILE A 776 -3.14 -6.48 0.87
N GLY A 777 -4.24 -7.24 0.88
CA GLY A 777 -5.28 -7.23 -0.15
C GLY A 777 -6.62 -6.78 0.42
N LEU A 778 -7.32 -5.94 -0.30
CA LEU A 778 -8.59 -5.31 0.09
C LEU A 778 -9.67 -5.61 -0.96
N GLY A 779 -10.67 -6.39 -0.58
CA GLY A 779 -11.85 -6.69 -1.39
C GLY A 779 -11.56 -7.38 -2.74
N GLY A 780 -10.35 -7.90 -2.96
CA GLY A 780 -9.92 -8.45 -4.26
C GLY A 780 -9.71 -7.39 -5.35
N VAL A 781 -9.71 -6.10 -5.00
CA VAL A 781 -9.58 -4.97 -5.93
C VAL A 781 -8.25 -4.27 -5.80
N GLN A 782 -7.82 -4.02 -4.56
CA GLN A 782 -6.56 -3.34 -4.25
C GLN A 782 -5.64 -4.27 -3.48
N SER A 783 -4.39 -4.32 -3.88
CA SER A 783 -3.38 -5.11 -3.19
C SER A 783 -1.98 -4.55 -3.40
N ALA A 784 -1.15 -4.63 -2.37
CA ALA A 784 0.26 -4.24 -2.43
C ALA A 784 1.09 -4.94 -1.36
N VAL A 785 2.41 -4.87 -1.49
CA VAL A 785 3.38 -5.39 -0.53
C VAL A 785 4.04 -4.24 0.19
N TYR A 786 3.98 -4.25 1.52
CA TYR A 786 4.57 -3.25 2.40
C TYR A 786 5.64 -3.85 3.29
N ALA A 787 6.49 -3.03 3.86
CA ALA A 787 7.47 -3.45 4.85
C ALA A 787 7.00 -3.11 6.28
N THR A 788 7.22 -4.04 7.21
CA THR A 788 7.01 -3.83 8.65
C THR A 788 8.34 -3.48 9.30
N GLU A 789 8.83 -2.28 9.04
CA GLU A 789 10.02 -1.74 9.69
C GLU A 789 9.63 -0.95 10.93
N THR A 790 10.36 -1.11 12.03
CA THR A 790 10.08 -0.44 13.30
C THR A 790 11.38 -0.01 13.98
N SER A 791 11.25 0.86 14.97
CA SER A 791 12.37 1.26 15.82
C SER A 791 12.87 0.11 16.70
N VAL A 792 14.05 0.27 17.30
CA VAL A 792 14.61 -0.71 18.25
C VAL A 792 13.73 -0.85 19.48
N GLU A 793 13.15 0.23 19.97
CA GLU A 793 12.24 0.24 21.11
C GLU A 793 10.94 -0.51 20.82
N GLU A 794 10.36 -0.34 19.61
CA GLU A 794 9.21 -1.14 19.20
C GLU A 794 9.57 -2.61 19.07
N TYR A 795 10.73 -2.93 18.50
CA TYR A 795 11.22 -4.30 18.41
C TYR A 795 11.31 -4.97 19.77
N LEU A 796 11.95 -4.31 20.74
CA LEU A 796 12.08 -4.83 22.12
C LEU A 796 10.72 -4.98 22.83
N THR A 797 9.73 -4.18 22.43
CA THR A 797 8.37 -4.28 22.98
C THR A 797 7.60 -5.45 22.38
N TYR A 798 7.82 -5.77 21.07
CA TYR A 798 7.06 -6.78 20.33
C TYR A 798 7.76 -8.14 20.25
N THR A 799 9.04 -8.22 20.63
CA THR A 799 9.79 -9.47 20.49
C THR A 799 9.12 -10.61 21.25
N THR A 800 9.07 -11.76 20.60
CA THR A 800 8.59 -13.02 21.18
C THR A 800 9.75 -13.92 21.59
N GLU A 801 10.99 -13.48 21.38
CA GLU A 801 12.18 -14.22 21.75
C GLU A 801 12.37 -14.17 23.27
N GLU A 802 12.43 -15.33 23.90
CA GLU A 802 12.42 -15.46 25.36
C GLU A 802 13.58 -14.76 26.04
N SER A 803 14.80 -14.88 25.49
CA SER A 803 16.01 -14.27 26.07
C SER A 803 15.91 -12.74 26.05
N GLU A 804 15.37 -12.16 25.00
CA GLU A 804 15.18 -10.70 24.88
C GLU A 804 14.07 -10.19 25.80
N LYS A 805 12.95 -10.93 25.90
CA LYS A 805 11.90 -10.62 26.88
C LYS A 805 12.43 -10.63 28.31
N MET A 806 13.19 -11.65 28.66
CA MET A 806 13.79 -11.76 29.99
C MET A 806 14.72 -10.58 30.28
N GLN A 807 15.57 -10.16 29.35
CA GLN A 807 16.42 -8.98 29.49
C GLN A 807 15.61 -7.71 29.78
N VAL A 808 14.53 -7.49 29.07
CA VAL A 808 13.64 -6.33 29.31
C VAL A 808 13.00 -6.41 30.68
N MET A 809 12.49 -7.57 31.09
CA MET A 809 11.81 -7.76 32.38
C MET A 809 12.76 -7.66 33.56
N GLU A 810 13.95 -8.26 33.47
CA GLU A 810 14.99 -8.17 34.52
C GLU A 810 15.46 -6.73 34.71
N LEU A 811 15.71 -6.01 33.61
CA LEU A 811 16.13 -4.62 33.72
C LEU A 811 14.98 -3.74 34.24
N SER A 812 13.74 -3.98 33.83
CA SER A 812 12.58 -3.31 34.40
C SER A 812 12.47 -3.53 35.92
N GLY A 813 12.65 -4.76 36.38
CA GLY A 813 12.69 -5.07 37.81
C GLY A 813 13.79 -4.29 38.57
N LYS A 814 14.98 -4.15 38.00
CA LYS A 814 16.09 -3.34 38.56
C LYS A 814 15.76 -1.83 38.59
N LEU A 815 14.92 -1.38 37.70
CA LEU A 815 14.48 0.01 37.57
C LEU A 815 13.12 0.27 38.28
N GLY A 816 12.76 -0.55 39.25
CA GLY A 816 11.56 -0.36 40.07
C GLY A 816 10.26 -0.62 39.34
N GLY A 817 10.26 -1.43 38.25
CA GLY A 817 9.11 -1.77 37.44
C GLY A 817 8.89 -0.85 36.24
N ASP A 818 9.80 0.10 35.98
CA ASP A 818 9.72 0.98 34.83
C ASP A 818 10.17 0.27 33.53
N ILE A 819 9.21 -0.30 32.84
CA ILE A 819 9.45 -1.02 31.58
C ILE A 819 9.85 -0.06 30.43
N GLU A 820 9.36 1.17 30.40
CA GLU A 820 9.73 2.16 29.40
C GLU A 820 11.21 2.54 29.53
N ALA A 821 11.68 2.79 30.75
CA ALA A 821 13.09 3.08 31.02
C ALA A 821 14.00 1.90 30.63
N ALA A 822 13.59 0.67 30.94
CA ALA A 822 14.31 -0.54 30.57
C ALA A 822 14.46 -0.69 29.05
N ILE A 823 13.38 -0.51 28.29
CA ILE A 823 13.39 -0.57 26.83
C ILE A 823 14.31 0.51 26.25
N ARG A 824 14.23 1.75 26.75
CA ARG A 824 15.10 2.86 26.31
C ARG A 824 16.57 2.58 26.53
N GLN A 825 16.92 2.04 27.68
CA GLN A 825 18.31 1.73 27.99
C GLN A 825 18.84 0.64 27.05
N LEU A 826 18.12 -0.47 26.90
CA LEU A 826 18.51 -1.55 25.99
C LEU A 826 18.59 -1.11 24.53
N ALA A 827 17.70 -0.23 24.10
CA ALA A 827 17.73 0.30 22.74
C ALA A 827 19.03 1.10 22.50
N ARG A 828 19.40 2.00 23.41
CA ARG A 828 20.67 2.77 23.32
C ARG A 828 21.90 1.87 23.31
N GLU A 829 21.94 0.84 24.16
CA GLU A 829 23.03 -0.13 24.19
C GLU A 829 23.20 -0.89 22.87
N ARG A 830 22.10 -1.16 22.16
CA ARG A 830 22.12 -1.82 20.84
C ARG A 830 22.56 -0.88 19.73
N GLU A 831 22.08 0.36 19.73
CA GLU A 831 22.49 1.37 18.76
C GLU A 831 24.00 1.62 18.82
N THR A 832 24.56 1.80 20.03
CA THR A 832 26.00 2.01 20.22
C THR A 832 26.86 0.82 19.75
N LYS A 833 26.35 -0.42 19.86
CA LYS A 833 27.04 -1.62 19.36
C LYS A 833 26.97 -1.80 17.84
N THR A 834 26.01 -1.19 17.21
CA THR A 834 25.84 -1.26 15.73
C THR A 834 26.70 -0.21 15.03
N GLU A 835 27.03 0.89 15.72
CA GLU A 835 27.91 1.96 15.22
C GLU A 835 29.41 1.65 15.44
N SER A 836 29.76 0.73 16.34
CA SER A 836 31.12 0.24 16.58
C SER A 836 31.46 -0.98 15.70
#